data_ff7deccb4c6a6bef2f6e62c3cdcd69f7
#
_entry.id   ff7deccb4c6a6bef2f6e62c3cdcd69f7
#
_cell.length_a   1.000
_cell.length_b   1.000
_cell.length_c   1.000
_cell.angle_alpha   90.00
_cell.angle_beta   90.00
_cell.angle_gamma   90.00
#
_symmetry.space_group_name_H-M   'P 1'
#
loop_
_entity.id
_entity.type
_entity.pdbx_description
1 polymer ?
#
loop_
_entity_poly.entity_id
_entity_poly.type
_entity_poly.pdbx_seq_one_letter_code
_entity_poly.pdbx_strand_id
1 'polypeptide(L)'
;MKKLLLAGTAAILTLSVQSVAAQEAGAAAQDMVEPGNEGLADIVVTAQRRTESLQRAALAVSAVTGDDLAKSGITETANLGKLVPSLVVQPTGGTTSFFLRGVGTNSQNSFSENAIAFNFNGVYVGRPTAPAGVFYDLERVEVVKGPQGTLYGRNATGGAINVLPKKPELGTFGAEGLFEYGNYDSKKGFLALNVPIGDTVALRVAGQVVDRDGYISDGYDDDKGEAVRASLLIQPSDMWSMTLVADYYRQHGKGAGAVLLPSPAFAVPALEDRVSISDPRAQAAIAGYAATVTAPPFCGGFGGFIRSGCVSQAGTDGFLDNKFYGLSATIVGDMGFGTLTVIPAYRKSDVKFRTYLPGFAGDFTDLAEQASLEVRLSSKEDQRLRYVLGAFYFGENQTTENFFRQGNISTTRFTPRLETESVAAFGQLTFDVTDALRLVAGGRYTREDKKQLTSTAAGGLPGPISPPLSAPFTGDLTFEKFTWKAGIEFDAGPASLLYANVATGFKSGGFFVAQPPNNTFAPETLTAYTVGAKNRFFNNKLQLNIEAFYWDYKDQQITFVGGVPTGNGLIAQGSTTVNAGKSKIYGAEFEARFAPSRNDLFNLNVQFLKGKYDELITANFSPTGAPVTTGCTTLGSRLANPGVNGARFYDIDCSGKPTVNSPRWAINVGYERTFPLSDDLSLVAGARANIETSRFMNSNFREAEKQDGFMMADAFLTLDSRGGWNITGFINNITDKEVLARAGTRPILDFPVGTLRPPRTYGVRIGFDF
;
A
#
# COMPACT_ATOMS: atom_id res chain seq x y z
N MET A 1 -35.43 17.22 13.58
CA MET A 1 -35.61 18.65 13.92
C MET A 1 -34.47 19.45 13.33
N LYS A 2 -34.89 20.45 12.53
CA LYS A 2 -34.13 21.62 12.04
C LYS A 2 -32.84 21.47 11.25
N LYS A 3 -33.01 21.72 9.94
CA LYS A 3 -32.03 22.14 8.95
C LYS A 3 -31.35 23.44 9.38
N LEU A 4 -30.04 23.54 9.23
CA LEU A 4 -29.37 24.85 9.12
C LEU A 4 -28.65 24.91 7.78
N LEU A 5 -29.18 25.79 6.91
CA LEU A 5 -28.50 26.29 5.72
C LEU A 5 -27.34 27.20 6.16
N LEU A 6 -26.17 27.04 5.55
CA LEU A 6 -25.14 28.07 5.51
C LEU A 6 -24.87 28.42 4.05
N ALA A 7 -25.41 29.56 3.64
CA ALA A 7 -25.01 30.27 2.44
C ALA A 7 -23.75 31.06 2.76
N GLY A 8 -22.63 30.69 2.13
CA GLY A 8 -21.38 31.44 2.20
C GLY A 8 -21.27 32.38 1.01
N THR A 9 -21.49 33.65 1.24
CA THR A 9 -21.25 34.77 0.32
C THR A 9 -19.75 34.92 0.09
N ALA A 10 -19.31 34.83 -1.17
CA ALA A 10 -17.96 35.21 -1.60
C ALA A 10 -17.79 36.74 -1.52
N ALA A 11 -16.98 37.18 -0.58
CA ALA A 11 -16.50 38.57 -0.55
C ALA A 11 -15.16 38.65 -1.31
N ILE A 12 -15.20 39.28 -2.46
CA ILE A 12 -14.00 39.65 -3.22
C ILE A 12 -13.34 40.83 -2.50
N LEU A 13 -12.23 40.60 -1.81
CA LEU A 13 -11.37 41.67 -1.29
C LEU A 13 -10.37 42.08 -2.38
N THR A 14 -10.58 43.24 -2.96
CA THR A 14 -9.57 43.92 -3.78
C THR A 14 -8.52 44.55 -2.85
N LEU A 15 -7.36 43.89 -2.76
CA LEU A 15 -6.17 44.48 -2.11
C LEU A 15 -5.38 45.30 -3.15
N SER A 16 -5.31 46.58 -2.92
CA SER A 16 -4.42 47.53 -3.62
C SER A 16 -2.96 47.23 -3.24
N VAL A 17 -2.17 46.84 -4.22
CA VAL A 17 -0.72 46.63 -4.08
C VAL A 17 -0.05 48.00 -4.01
N GLN A 18 0.48 48.37 -2.83
CA GLN A 18 1.49 49.41 -2.70
C GLN A 18 2.87 48.74 -2.73
N SER A 19 3.67 49.12 -3.73
CA SER A 19 5.06 48.69 -3.86
C SER A 19 5.90 49.31 -2.72
N VAL A 20 6.37 48.44 -1.82
CA VAL A 20 7.43 48.78 -0.86
C VAL A 20 8.74 48.22 -1.43
N ALA A 21 9.72 49.09 -1.58
CA ALA A 21 11.07 48.76 -2.03
C ALA A 21 11.69 47.74 -1.06
N ALA A 22 12.14 46.62 -1.59
CA ALA A 22 12.87 45.60 -0.86
C ALA A 22 14.27 46.13 -0.49
N GLN A 23 14.55 46.15 0.78
CA GLN A 23 15.88 46.26 1.32
C GLN A 23 16.38 44.82 1.66
N GLU A 24 17.52 44.49 1.08
CA GLU A 24 18.18 43.19 1.26
C GLU A 24 18.42 42.90 2.75
N ALA A 25 17.87 41.80 3.24
CA ALA A 25 18.35 41.18 4.47
C ALA A 25 17.96 39.69 4.51
N GLY A 26 18.94 38.83 4.44
CA GLY A 26 18.92 37.52 5.09
C GLY A 26 18.44 36.35 4.26
N ALA A 27 19.34 35.79 3.46
CA ALA A 27 19.26 34.41 2.99
C ALA A 27 19.12 33.44 4.16
N ALA A 28 17.98 32.76 4.25
CA ALA A 28 17.79 31.60 5.13
C ALA A 28 17.62 30.35 4.26
N ALA A 29 18.64 29.51 4.34
CA ALA A 29 18.67 28.07 4.09
C ALA A 29 17.82 27.53 2.91
N GLN A 30 18.08 28.00 1.71
CA GLN A 30 18.14 27.12 0.57
C GLN A 30 19.33 26.17 0.84
N ASP A 31 19.17 24.88 0.60
CA ASP A 31 20.29 23.94 0.53
C ASP A 31 21.34 24.54 -0.42
N MET A 32 22.25 25.31 0.17
CA MET A 32 23.44 25.76 -0.53
C MET A 32 24.28 24.52 -0.79
N VAL A 33 24.10 23.94 -1.99
CA VAL A 33 25.18 23.18 -2.59
C VAL A 33 26.39 24.13 -2.55
N GLU A 34 27.28 23.91 -1.59
CA GLU A 34 28.55 24.62 -1.57
C GLU A 34 29.15 24.54 -2.98
N PRO A 35 29.60 25.66 -3.57
CA PRO A 35 30.23 25.64 -4.89
C PRO A 35 31.54 24.87 -4.76
N GLY A 36 31.50 23.55 -4.96
CA GLY A 36 32.65 22.66 -4.82
C GLY A 36 32.29 21.18 -4.62
N ASN A 37 31.08 20.83 -4.15
CA ASN A 37 30.71 19.44 -3.94
C ASN A 37 29.98 18.90 -5.20
N GLU A 38 30.73 18.23 -6.09
CA GLU A 38 30.22 17.60 -7.32
C GLU A 38 29.49 16.26 -7.05
N GLY A 39 29.18 15.94 -5.80
CA GLY A 39 28.62 14.66 -5.37
C GLY A 39 27.09 14.64 -5.31
N LEU A 40 26.54 13.43 -5.09
CA LEU A 40 25.12 13.20 -4.84
C LEU A 40 24.68 13.89 -3.53
N ALA A 41 23.53 14.56 -3.54
CA ALA A 41 22.94 15.14 -2.33
C ALA A 41 22.64 14.05 -1.29
N ASP A 42 22.74 14.40 -0.02
CA ASP A 42 22.38 13.49 1.07
C ASP A 42 20.87 13.44 1.23
N ILE A 43 20.32 12.23 1.30
CA ILE A 43 18.90 12.02 1.53
C ILE A 43 18.70 11.82 3.03
N VAL A 44 17.87 12.67 3.61
CA VAL A 44 17.48 12.57 5.03
C VAL A 44 16.27 11.64 5.15
N VAL A 45 16.27 10.78 6.17
CA VAL A 45 15.17 9.84 6.46
C VAL A 45 14.75 9.92 7.92
N THR A 46 13.52 9.46 8.19
CA THR A 46 12.95 9.37 9.54
C THR A 46 12.59 7.95 9.94
N ALA A 47 13.17 6.97 9.25
CA ALA A 47 12.87 5.55 9.38
C ALA A 47 13.10 4.96 10.78
N GLN A 48 14.00 5.55 11.57
CA GLN A 48 14.24 5.17 12.97
C GLN A 48 13.54 6.10 13.99
N ARG A 49 12.48 6.79 13.58
CA ARG A 49 11.76 7.76 14.41
C ARG A 49 12.60 8.95 14.86
N ARG A 50 13.71 9.19 14.20
CA ARG A 50 14.59 10.36 14.31
C ARG A 50 15.08 10.76 12.92
N THR A 51 15.46 12.00 12.75
CA THR A 51 16.00 12.53 11.50
C THR A 51 17.46 12.11 11.38
N GLU A 52 17.82 11.41 10.33
CA GLU A 52 19.19 10.94 10.09
C GLU A 52 19.47 10.83 8.59
N SER A 53 20.75 10.86 8.21
CA SER A 53 21.15 10.58 6.81
C SER A 53 20.82 9.15 6.42
N LEU A 54 20.28 8.96 5.21
CA LEU A 54 20.04 7.63 4.62
C LEU A 54 21.29 6.73 4.70
N GLN A 55 22.48 7.32 4.49
CA GLN A 55 23.74 6.57 4.48
C GLN A 55 24.26 6.22 5.88
N ARG A 56 23.71 6.85 6.93
CA ARG A 56 24.02 6.54 8.33
C ARG A 56 22.96 5.69 9.03
N ALA A 57 21.80 5.50 8.41
CA ALA A 57 20.73 4.66 8.94
C ALA A 57 21.07 3.17 8.76
N ALA A 58 21.33 2.45 9.86
CA ALA A 58 21.72 1.03 9.87
C ALA A 58 20.53 0.08 9.66
N LEU A 59 19.81 0.27 8.56
CA LEU A 59 18.67 -0.54 8.10
C LEU A 59 18.46 -0.37 6.60
N ALA A 60 17.77 -1.35 5.99
CA ALA A 60 17.32 -1.21 4.61
C ALA A 60 16.18 -0.21 4.52
N VAL A 61 16.41 0.89 3.86
CA VAL A 61 15.37 1.87 3.55
C VAL A 61 15.61 2.43 2.15
N SER A 62 14.56 2.40 1.32
CA SER A 62 14.55 3.13 0.04
C SER A 62 13.76 4.41 0.25
N ALA A 63 14.40 5.55 0.00
CA ALA A 63 13.76 6.86 0.05
C ALA A 63 13.58 7.39 -1.37
N VAL A 64 12.35 7.76 -1.70
CA VAL A 64 11.95 8.35 -2.99
C VAL A 64 11.51 9.76 -2.72
N THR A 65 12.19 10.74 -3.31
CA THR A 65 11.87 12.16 -3.14
C THR A 65 10.58 12.55 -3.86
N GLY A 66 9.96 13.66 -3.46
CA GLY A 66 8.80 14.22 -4.15
C GLY A 66 9.09 14.50 -5.63
N ASP A 67 10.30 14.97 -5.94
CA ASP A 67 10.76 15.22 -7.31
C ASP A 67 10.89 13.93 -8.13
N ASP A 68 11.45 12.85 -7.54
CA ASP A 68 11.51 11.55 -8.21
C ASP A 68 10.13 10.98 -8.49
N LEU A 69 9.15 11.18 -7.57
CA LEU A 69 7.76 10.82 -7.78
C LEU A 69 7.13 11.64 -8.91
N ALA A 70 7.31 12.96 -8.90
CA ALA A 70 6.79 13.87 -9.92
C ALA A 70 7.37 13.56 -11.30
N LYS A 71 8.70 13.43 -11.43
CA LYS A 71 9.38 13.04 -12.69
C LYS A 71 8.90 11.68 -13.21
N SER A 72 8.60 10.75 -12.29
CA SER A 72 8.11 9.40 -12.65
C SER A 72 6.62 9.35 -12.92
N GLY A 73 5.88 10.45 -12.73
CA GLY A 73 4.43 10.49 -12.87
C GLY A 73 3.69 9.63 -11.85
N ILE A 74 4.29 9.39 -10.67
CA ILE A 74 3.69 8.59 -9.61
C ILE A 74 2.82 9.50 -8.74
N THR A 75 1.53 9.41 -8.95
CA THR A 75 0.49 10.16 -8.23
C THR A 75 -0.38 9.28 -7.33
N GLU A 76 -0.08 7.99 -7.31
CA GLU A 76 -0.82 7.01 -6.51
C GLU A 76 0.11 5.92 -5.96
N THR A 77 -0.29 5.35 -4.83
CA THR A 77 0.45 4.28 -4.13
C THR A 77 0.72 3.07 -5.02
N ALA A 78 -0.21 2.74 -5.92
CA ALA A 78 -0.15 1.57 -6.80
C ALA A 78 1.12 1.53 -7.67
N ASN A 79 1.64 2.69 -8.06
CA ASN A 79 2.80 2.83 -8.93
C ASN A 79 4.15 2.88 -8.19
N LEU A 80 4.16 2.91 -6.84
CA LEU A 80 5.39 3.03 -6.05
C LEU A 80 6.38 1.87 -6.28
N GLY A 81 5.87 0.68 -6.63
CA GLY A 81 6.69 -0.49 -6.98
C GLY A 81 7.59 -0.28 -8.21
N LYS A 82 7.30 0.72 -9.07
CA LYS A 82 8.18 1.08 -10.19
C LYS A 82 9.54 1.64 -9.73
N LEU A 83 9.61 2.23 -8.55
CA LEU A 83 10.83 2.80 -7.98
C LEU A 83 11.47 1.92 -6.90
N VAL A 84 10.68 1.06 -6.25
CA VAL A 84 11.13 0.18 -5.18
C VAL A 84 10.91 -1.28 -5.59
N PRO A 85 11.92 -2.00 -6.12
CA PRO A 85 11.77 -3.36 -6.68
C PRO A 85 11.24 -4.39 -5.69
N SER A 86 11.55 -4.21 -4.40
CA SER A 86 11.13 -5.10 -3.33
C SER A 86 9.64 -4.96 -2.96
N LEU A 87 8.95 -3.93 -3.49
CA LEU A 87 7.57 -3.60 -3.18
C LEU A 87 6.65 -3.99 -4.35
N VAL A 88 5.74 -4.91 -4.10
CA VAL A 88 4.62 -5.23 -4.99
C VAL A 88 3.35 -4.64 -4.41
N VAL A 89 2.67 -3.81 -5.18
CA VAL A 89 1.39 -3.19 -4.80
C VAL A 89 0.27 -3.79 -5.63
N GLN A 90 -0.78 -4.26 -4.96
CA GLN A 90 -1.94 -4.89 -5.60
C GLN A 90 -3.20 -4.11 -5.25
N PRO A 91 -3.70 -3.24 -6.14
CA PRO A 91 -5.00 -2.59 -5.97
C PRO A 91 -6.13 -3.62 -6.15
N THR A 92 -7.19 -3.47 -5.36
CA THR A 92 -8.33 -4.38 -5.35
C THR A 92 -9.61 -3.61 -5.08
N GLY A 93 -10.29 -3.12 -6.11
CA GLY A 93 -11.53 -2.38 -5.92
C GLY A 93 -11.34 -1.19 -4.97
N GLY A 94 -11.72 -1.32 -3.71
CA GLY A 94 -11.55 -0.29 -2.68
C GLY A 94 -10.39 -0.52 -1.71
N THR A 95 -9.51 -1.51 -1.93
CA THR A 95 -8.41 -1.83 -1.01
C THR A 95 -7.06 -1.89 -1.74
N THR A 96 -5.97 -1.68 -1.00
CA THR A 96 -4.60 -1.81 -1.51
C THR A 96 -3.81 -2.77 -0.63
N SER A 97 -3.27 -3.83 -1.23
CA SER A 97 -2.39 -4.79 -0.55
C SER A 97 -0.94 -4.52 -0.92
N PHE A 98 -0.09 -4.48 0.10
CA PHE A 98 1.35 -4.31 -0.04
C PHE A 98 2.06 -5.63 0.24
N PHE A 99 3.03 -5.97 -0.62
CA PHE A 99 3.97 -7.07 -0.40
C PHE A 99 5.38 -6.52 -0.47
N LEU A 100 6.15 -6.70 0.58
CA LEU A 100 7.54 -6.27 0.67
C LEU A 100 8.41 -7.51 0.91
N ARG A 101 9.32 -7.79 -0.04
CA ARG A 101 10.11 -9.04 -0.03
C ARG A 101 9.25 -10.30 0.09
N GLY A 102 8.07 -10.31 -0.53
CA GLY A 102 7.11 -11.43 -0.48
C GLY A 102 6.28 -11.55 0.80
N VAL A 103 6.50 -10.69 1.79
CA VAL A 103 5.64 -10.60 2.98
C VAL A 103 4.56 -9.55 2.75
N GLY A 104 3.32 -9.93 2.93
CA GLY A 104 2.17 -9.06 2.70
C GLY A 104 0.86 -9.76 3.05
N THR A 105 -0.25 -9.07 2.82
CA THR A 105 -1.58 -9.60 3.10
C THR A 105 -2.40 -9.63 1.82
N ASN A 106 -2.76 -10.82 1.37
CA ASN A 106 -3.66 -11.02 0.23
C ASN A 106 -5.09 -11.21 0.72
N SER A 107 -5.61 -10.23 1.44
CA SER A 107 -6.97 -10.26 1.97
C SER A 107 -7.81 -9.20 1.30
N GLN A 108 -9.03 -9.58 0.91
CA GLN A 108 -10.01 -8.68 0.29
C GLN A 108 -11.10 -8.23 1.27
N ASN A 109 -10.93 -8.56 2.56
CA ASN A 109 -11.92 -8.20 3.56
C ASN A 109 -11.47 -6.98 4.37
N SER A 110 -12.44 -6.17 4.75
CA SER A 110 -12.23 -4.97 5.55
C SER A 110 -11.73 -5.24 6.98
N PHE A 111 -11.81 -6.50 7.44
CA PHE A 111 -11.38 -6.89 8.80
C PHE A 111 -9.90 -7.20 8.89
N SER A 112 -9.25 -7.44 7.76
CA SER A 112 -7.84 -7.78 7.73
C SER A 112 -6.99 -6.55 7.96
N GLU A 113 -5.88 -6.78 8.63
CA GLU A 113 -4.82 -5.79 8.80
C GLU A 113 -3.69 -6.07 7.81
N ASN A 114 -2.93 -5.06 7.45
CA ASN A 114 -1.77 -5.20 6.58
C ASN A 114 -0.58 -5.81 7.36
N ALA A 115 0.30 -6.53 6.67
CA ALA A 115 1.59 -6.97 7.22
C ALA A 115 2.70 -5.91 7.04
N ILE A 116 2.40 -4.83 6.31
CA ILE A 116 3.26 -3.67 6.10
C ILE A 116 2.56 -2.47 6.72
N ALA A 117 3.18 -1.84 7.71
CA ALA A 117 2.64 -0.65 8.34
C ALA A 117 2.64 0.52 7.35
N PHE A 118 1.50 1.18 7.19
CA PHE A 118 1.41 2.38 6.40
C PHE A 118 1.24 3.60 7.32
N ASN A 119 2.10 4.60 7.14
CA ASN A 119 2.08 5.81 7.94
C ASN A 119 2.00 7.03 7.02
N PHE A 120 1.17 7.98 7.38
CA PHE A 120 1.09 9.29 6.77
C PHE A 120 1.44 10.36 7.79
N ASN A 121 2.46 11.17 7.50
CA ASN A 121 2.97 12.21 8.41
C ASN A 121 3.23 11.69 9.85
N GLY A 122 3.80 10.48 9.98
CA GLY A 122 4.06 9.84 11.27
C GLY A 122 2.85 9.14 11.91
N VAL A 123 1.64 9.34 11.39
CA VAL A 123 0.40 8.73 11.90
C VAL A 123 0.17 7.36 11.25
N TYR A 124 0.01 6.32 12.06
CA TYR A 124 -0.34 4.98 11.57
C TYR A 124 -1.77 4.97 10.98
N VAL A 125 -1.92 4.37 9.80
CA VAL A 125 -3.18 4.18 9.09
C VAL A 125 -3.58 2.71 9.17
N GLY A 126 -4.60 2.41 9.94
CA GLY A 126 -4.94 1.04 10.35
C GLY A 126 -5.55 0.18 9.24
N ARG A 127 -6.24 0.77 8.27
CA ARG A 127 -7.02 0.02 7.28
C ARG A 127 -6.37 0.02 5.89
N PRO A 128 -6.43 -1.12 5.16
CA PRO A 128 -5.87 -1.23 3.82
C PRO A 128 -6.65 -0.41 2.76
N THR A 129 -7.83 0.08 3.10
CA THR A 129 -8.65 0.97 2.26
C THR A 129 -8.17 2.42 2.27
N ALA A 130 -7.48 2.84 3.34
CA ALA A 130 -7.13 4.23 3.60
C ALA A 130 -5.82 4.78 2.97
N PRO A 131 -4.90 4.00 2.37
CA PRO A 131 -3.70 4.54 1.72
C PRO A 131 -3.93 5.29 0.41
N ALA A 132 -5.15 5.34 -0.09
CA ALA A 132 -5.49 6.11 -1.29
C ALA A 132 -5.40 7.62 -1.03
N GLY A 133 -5.00 8.39 -2.05
CA GLY A 133 -5.15 9.86 -2.10
C GLY A 133 -4.14 10.70 -1.34
N VAL A 134 -3.10 10.14 -0.76
CA VAL A 134 -2.09 10.92 -0.03
C VAL A 134 -0.85 11.28 -0.87
N PHE A 135 -0.81 10.87 -2.17
CA PHE A 135 0.36 10.96 -3.03
C PHE A 135 0.43 12.26 -3.85
N TYR A 136 0.30 13.39 -3.20
CA TYR A 136 0.53 14.72 -3.78
C TYR A 136 1.20 15.61 -2.75
N ASP A 137 1.95 16.60 -3.20
CA ASP A 137 2.67 17.55 -2.34
C ASP A 137 3.53 16.83 -1.29
N LEU A 138 4.38 15.92 -1.76
CA LEU A 138 5.22 15.09 -0.89
C LEU A 138 6.65 15.63 -0.84
N GLU A 139 7.23 15.60 0.35
CA GLU A 139 8.66 15.73 0.55
C GLU A 139 9.37 14.45 0.10
N ARG A 140 8.88 13.28 0.57
CA ARG A 140 9.40 11.96 0.20
C ARG A 140 8.49 10.83 0.66
N VAL A 141 8.77 9.63 0.13
CA VAL A 141 8.25 8.35 0.62
C VAL A 141 9.40 7.48 1.06
N GLU A 142 9.34 6.95 2.28
CA GLU A 142 10.34 6.02 2.82
C GLU A 142 9.73 4.62 2.88
N VAL A 143 10.38 3.64 2.25
CA VAL A 143 10.02 2.22 2.33
C VAL A 143 11.06 1.52 3.19
N VAL A 144 10.69 1.24 4.44
CA VAL A 144 11.53 0.57 5.43
C VAL A 144 11.33 -0.93 5.30
N LYS A 145 12.39 -1.65 4.97
CA LYS A 145 12.34 -3.08 4.64
C LYS A 145 12.75 -3.94 5.85
N GLY A 146 12.03 -5.05 6.03
CA GLY A 146 12.22 -5.92 7.18
C GLY A 146 11.38 -5.52 8.40
N PRO A 147 11.26 -6.42 9.40
CA PRO A 147 10.36 -6.22 10.52
C PRO A 147 10.72 -4.99 11.35
N GLN A 148 9.69 -4.19 11.63
CA GLN A 148 9.79 -2.93 12.37
C GLN A 148 8.97 -2.96 13.66
N GLY A 149 8.84 -4.12 14.28
CA GLY A 149 8.00 -4.32 15.47
C GLY A 149 8.39 -3.45 16.67
N THR A 150 9.65 -3.02 16.80
CA THR A 150 10.13 -2.20 17.92
C THR A 150 9.64 -0.77 17.85
N LEU A 151 9.85 -0.05 16.75
CA LEU A 151 9.53 1.37 16.63
C LEU A 151 8.17 1.64 16.01
N TYR A 152 7.74 0.82 15.06
CA TYR A 152 6.43 0.98 14.39
C TYR A 152 5.34 0.12 15.01
N GLY A 153 5.72 -0.98 15.67
CA GLY A 153 4.82 -1.81 16.46
C GLY A 153 4.06 -2.84 15.65
N ARG A 154 2.75 -2.93 15.89
CA ARG A 154 1.88 -3.92 15.24
C ARG A 154 1.84 -3.74 13.73
N ASN A 155 1.60 -4.83 13.01
CA ASN A 155 1.36 -4.80 11.57
C ASN A 155 2.55 -4.29 10.74
N ALA A 156 3.75 -4.31 11.31
CA ALA A 156 5.01 -4.00 10.67
C ALA A 156 5.89 -5.25 10.53
N THR A 157 5.28 -6.36 10.14
CA THR A 157 5.91 -7.68 10.01
C THR A 157 6.95 -7.70 8.90
N GLY A 158 6.60 -7.21 7.71
CA GLY A 158 7.50 -7.15 6.56
C GLY A 158 8.19 -5.80 6.38
N GLY A 159 7.71 -4.75 7.08
CA GLY A 159 8.25 -3.41 6.96
C GLY A 159 7.26 -2.30 7.22
N ALA A 160 7.63 -1.09 6.80
CA ALA A 160 6.77 0.09 6.89
C ALA A 160 6.92 0.99 5.65
N ILE A 161 5.86 1.68 5.31
CA ILE A 161 5.83 2.75 4.30
C ILE A 161 5.48 4.04 5.03
N ASN A 162 6.36 5.03 4.95
CA ASN A 162 6.15 6.36 5.50
C ASN A 162 5.97 7.35 4.37
N VAL A 163 4.82 8.01 4.30
CA VAL A 163 4.51 9.07 3.35
C VAL A 163 4.63 10.40 4.09
N LEU A 164 5.54 11.25 3.67
CA LEU A 164 5.88 12.52 4.31
C LEU A 164 5.48 13.67 3.38
N PRO A 165 4.48 14.48 3.74
CA PRO A 165 4.11 15.67 2.97
C PRO A 165 5.14 16.79 3.15
N LYS A 166 5.21 17.70 2.17
CA LYS A 166 5.94 18.96 2.31
C LYS A 166 5.38 19.76 3.48
N LYS A 167 6.26 20.38 4.25
CA LYS A 167 5.90 21.22 5.40
C LYS A 167 5.74 22.67 4.99
N PRO A 168 4.95 23.48 5.73
CA PRO A 168 4.96 24.91 5.58
C PRO A 168 6.35 25.50 5.90
N GLU A 169 6.74 26.54 5.17
CA GLU A 169 8.02 27.24 5.31
C GLU A 169 7.78 28.67 5.83
N LEU A 170 8.51 29.03 6.88
CA LEU A 170 8.46 30.38 7.46
C LEU A 170 9.17 31.39 6.55
N GLY A 171 8.66 32.62 6.50
CA GLY A 171 9.29 33.70 5.80
C GLY A 171 9.27 33.65 4.27
N THR A 172 8.83 32.53 3.67
CA THR A 172 8.84 32.31 2.23
C THR A 172 7.42 32.23 1.68
N PHE A 173 7.06 33.05 0.72
CA PHE A 173 5.89 32.83 -0.11
C PHE A 173 6.30 31.95 -1.29
N GLY A 174 5.53 30.89 -1.54
CA GLY A 174 5.81 29.95 -2.63
C GLY A 174 4.52 29.42 -3.25
N ALA A 175 4.58 29.13 -4.54
CA ALA A 175 3.49 28.52 -5.29
C ALA A 175 4.05 27.43 -6.20
N GLU A 176 3.55 26.22 -6.05
CA GLU A 176 3.91 25.07 -6.89
C GLU A 176 2.67 24.55 -7.61
N GLY A 177 2.81 24.17 -8.86
CA GLY A 177 1.71 23.60 -9.60
C GLY A 177 2.17 22.65 -10.69
N LEU A 178 1.26 21.77 -11.07
CA LEU A 178 1.45 20.81 -12.15
C LEU A 178 0.12 20.58 -12.86
N PHE A 179 0.15 20.61 -14.18
CA PHE A 179 -0.94 20.20 -15.03
C PHE A 179 -0.45 19.11 -15.99
N GLU A 180 -1.17 17.99 -16.08
CA GLU A 180 -0.87 16.88 -16.97
C GLU A 180 -2.09 16.55 -17.84
N TYR A 181 -1.83 16.36 -19.15
CA TYR A 181 -2.80 15.84 -20.10
C TYR A 181 -2.20 14.68 -20.89
N GLY A 182 -2.95 13.59 -21.03
CA GLY A 182 -2.48 12.38 -21.69
C GLY A 182 -3.59 11.60 -22.39
N ASN A 183 -3.20 10.47 -23.00
CA ASN A 183 -4.16 9.54 -23.57
C ASN A 183 -5.10 8.98 -22.49
N TYR A 184 -6.22 8.35 -22.89
CA TYR A 184 -7.35 7.98 -22.03
C TYR A 184 -8.01 9.20 -21.37
N ASP A 185 -8.00 10.35 -22.05
CA ASP A 185 -8.51 11.63 -21.57
C ASP A 185 -8.00 12.00 -20.17
N SER A 186 -6.77 11.57 -19.87
CA SER A 186 -6.14 11.76 -18.56
C SER A 186 -5.87 13.24 -18.30
N LYS A 187 -6.48 13.78 -17.26
CA LYS A 187 -6.32 15.16 -16.77
C LYS A 187 -5.93 15.11 -15.32
N LYS A 188 -4.78 15.71 -14.98
CA LYS A 188 -4.34 15.86 -13.59
C LYS A 188 -3.97 17.31 -13.35
N GLY A 189 -4.46 17.85 -12.26
CA GLY A 189 -4.13 19.19 -11.79
C GLY A 189 -3.68 19.15 -10.34
N PHE A 190 -2.58 19.79 -10.04
CA PHE A 190 -2.05 19.96 -8.69
C PHE A 190 -1.67 21.42 -8.48
N LEU A 191 -1.97 21.95 -7.29
CA LEU A 191 -1.55 23.29 -6.86
C LEU A 191 -1.23 23.24 -5.36
N ALA A 192 -0.13 23.86 -4.96
CA ALA A 192 0.23 24.12 -3.57
C ALA A 192 0.65 25.57 -3.39
N LEU A 193 0.25 26.18 -2.28
CA LEU A 193 0.60 27.53 -1.89
C LEU A 193 1.20 27.50 -0.49
N ASN A 194 2.36 28.12 -0.32
CA ASN A 194 2.97 28.39 0.97
C ASN A 194 2.86 29.87 1.30
N VAL A 195 2.21 30.17 2.41
CA VAL A 195 1.92 31.56 2.82
C VAL A 195 2.49 31.80 4.22
N PRO A 196 3.56 32.58 4.36
CA PRO A 196 4.06 32.99 5.67
C PRO A 196 3.11 34.00 6.32
N ILE A 197 2.87 33.85 7.62
CA ILE A 197 2.00 34.70 8.44
C ILE A 197 2.86 35.26 9.58
N GLY A 198 3.60 36.31 9.31
CA GLY A 198 4.66 36.84 10.19
C GLY A 198 5.86 35.87 10.24
N ASP A 199 6.66 35.99 11.31
CA ASP A 199 7.96 35.30 11.42
C ASP A 199 7.85 33.88 12.03
N THR A 200 6.72 33.55 12.65
CA THR A 200 6.56 32.35 13.48
C THR A 200 5.46 31.41 13.01
N VAL A 201 4.71 31.81 11.99
CA VAL A 201 3.58 31.01 11.47
C VAL A 201 3.66 30.91 9.95
N ALA A 202 3.40 29.75 9.41
CA ALA A 202 3.22 29.55 7.97
C ALA A 202 2.08 28.59 7.69
N LEU A 203 1.35 28.85 6.61
CA LEU A 203 0.25 28.01 6.12
C LEU A 203 0.63 27.46 4.74
N ARG A 204 0.54 26.14 4.57
CA ARG A 204 0.62 25.49 3.27
C ARG A 204 -0.71 24.84 2.94
N VAL A 205 -1.27 25.17 1.77
CA VAL A 205 -2.50 24.54 1.27
C VAL A 205 -2.18 23.91 -0.07
N ALA A 206 -2.48 22.62 -0.19
CA ALA A 206 -2.26 21.87 -1.42
C ALA A 206 -3.55 21.17 -1.84
N GLY A 207 -3.79 21.09 -3.16
CA GLY A 207 -4.93 20.41 -3.74
C GLY A 207 -4.56 19.66 -5.01
N GLN A 208 -5.26 18.55 -5.26
CA GLN A 208 -5.12 17.75 -6.46
C GLN A 208 -6.48 17.33 -7.00
N VAL A 209 -6.61 17.29 -8.32
CA VAL A 209 -7.74 16.69 -9.05
C VAL A 209 -7.19 15.75 -10.10
N VAL A 210 -7.78 14.56 -10.19
CA VAL A 210 -7.46 13.55 -11.21
C VAL A 210 -8.75 13.11 -11.87
N ASP A 211 -8.76 13.08 -13.21
CA ASP A 211 -9.85 12.54 -14.02
C ASP A 211 -9.25 11.84 -15.23
N ARG A 212 -9.40 10.52 -15.30
CA ARG A 212 -8.90 9.67 -16.35
C ARG A 212 -9.90 8.56 -16.67
N ASP A 213 -10.15 8.35 -17.97
CA ASP A 213 -10.97 7.24 -18.43
C ASP A 213 -10.32 5.87 -18.17
N GLY A 214 -11.16 4.86 -18.07
CA GLY A 214 -10.73 3.49 -17.79
C GLY A 214 -9.90 2.85 -18.90
N TYR A 215 -9.04 1.94 -18.51
CA TYR A 215 -8.21 1.15 -19.45
C TYR A 215 -8.91 -0.09 -20.00
N ILE A 216 -10.04 -0.49 -19.42
CA ILE A 216 -10.81 -1.68 -19.80
C ILE A 216 -11.96 -1.27 -20.71
N SER A 217 -12.40 -2.16 -21.60
CA SER A 217 -13.37 -1.90 -22.68
C SER A 217 -14.73 -1.34 -22.23
N ASP A 218 -15.10 -1.51 -20.96
CA ASP A 218 -16.34 -0.99 -20.35
C ASP A 218 -16.12 0.22 -19.43
N GLY A 219 -14.90 0.79 -19.44
CA GLY A 219 -14.53 1.97 -18.69
C GLY A 219 -14.10 1.71 -17.25
N TYR A 220 -13.85 0.45 -16.85
CA TYR A 220 -13.18 0.14 -15.59
C TYR A 220 -11.67 0.44 -15.64
N ASP A 221 -11.02 0.43 -14.49
CA ASP A 221 -9.67 0.95 -14.25
C ASP A 221 -9.56 2.45 -14.54
N ASP A 222 -10.63 3.19 -14.31
CA ASP A 222 -10.62 4.65 -14.29
C ASP A 222 -9.90 5.19 -13.03
N ASP A 223 -9.51 6.46 -13.08
CA ASP A 223 -8.89 7.15 -11.94
C ASP A 223 -9.51 8.52 -11.80
N LYS A 224 -10.38 8.66 -10.80
CA LYS A 224 -11.14 9.90 -10.54
C LYS A 224 -11.09 10.24 -9.06
N GLY A 225 -10.66 11.46 -8.76
CA GLY A 225 -10.57 11.89 -7.37
C GLY A 225 -10.14 13.33 -7.17
N GLU A 226 -10.51 13.86 -6.03
CA GLU A 226 -10.14 15.18 -5.54
C GLU A 226 -9.56 15.10 -4.14
N ALA A 227 -8.49 15.85 -3.90
CA ALA A 227 -7.81 15.91 -2.62
C ALA A 227 -7.49 17.35 -2.22
N VAL A 228 -7.52 17.62 -0.93
CA VAL A 228 -7.06 18.89 -0.35
C VAL A 228 -6.37 18.62 0.98
N ARG A 229 -5.29 19.36 1.23
CA ARG A 229 -4.55 19.35 2.50
C ARG A 229 -4.21 20.77 2.91
N ALA A 230 -4.44 21.07 4.19
CA ALA A 230 -3.98 22.30 4.82
C ALA A 230 -3.02 21.93 5.95
N SER A 231 -1.87 22.55 5.97
CA SER A 231 -0.82 22.39 7.00
C SER A 231 -0.50 23.75 7.59
N LEU A 232 -0.56 23.87 8.91
CA LEU A 232 -0.25 25.11 9.64
C LEU A 232 0.94 24.84 10.54
N LEU A 233 2.07 25.51 10.28
CA LEU A 233 3.23 25.52 11.16
C LEU A 233 3.14 26.73 12.10
N ILE A 234 3.35 26.48 13.38
CA ILE A 234 3.47 27.47 14.44
C ILE A 234 4.77 27.20 15.16
N GLN A 235 5.72 28.15 15.11
CA GLN A 235 7.04 28.03 15.72
C GLN A 235 7.34 29.31 16.52
N PRO A 236 6.80 29.40 17.76
CA PRO A 236 6.94 30.61 18.59
C PRO A 236 8.36 30.82 19.07
N SER A 237 9.22 29.83 19.02
CA SER A 237 10.65 29.87 19.38
C SER A 237 11.40 28.71 18.72
N ASP A 238 12.74 28.75 18.74
CA ASP A 238 13.60 27.66 18.27
C ASP A 238 13.43 26.36 19.09
N MET A 239 12.89 26.47 20.31
CA MET A 239 12.68 25.32 21.19
C MET A 239 11.36 24.58 20.92
N TRP A 240 10.35 25.24 20.34
CA TRP A 240 9.01 24.68 20.21
C TRP A 240 8.46 24.91 18.81
N SER A 241 7.96 23.84 18.20
CA SER A 241 7.20 23.91 16.98
C SER A 241 5.97 23.00 17.03
N MET A 242 4.91 23.41 16.34
CA MET A 242 3.70 22.62 16.16
C MET A 242 3.28 22.70 14.69
N THR A 243 3.07 21.54 14.07
CA THR A 243 2.49 21.44 12.73
C THR A 243 1.11 20.78 12.85
N LEU A 244 0.06 21.50 12.49
CA LEU A 244 -1.30 20.97 12.36
C LEU A 244 -1.53 20.58 10.90
N VAL A 245 -2.11 19.40 10.65
CA VAL A 245 -2.41 18.92 9.29
C VAL A 245 -3.86 18.46 9.26
N ALA A 246 -4.63 19.00 8.33
CA ALA A 246 -5.97 18.54 7.99
C ALA A 246 -6.00 18.10 6.52
N ASP A 247 -6.51 16.91 6.23
CA ASP A 247 -6.59 16.35 4.89
C ASP A 247 -7.97 15.76 4.59
N TYR A 248 -8.38 15.92 3.34
CA TYR A 248 -9.57 15.30 2.76
C TYR A 248 -9.22 14.71 1.40
N TYR A 249 -9.73 13.52 1.12
CA TYR A 249 -9.65 12.89 -0.20
C TYR A 249 -10.96 12.17 -0.51
N ARG A 250 -11.43 12.31 -1.75
CA ARG A 250 -12.51 11.51 -2.31
C ARG A 250 -12.02 10.80 -3.55
N GLN A 251 -12.31 9.50 -3.63
CA GLN A 251 -12.12 8.67 -4.81
C GLN A 251 -13.47 8.19 -5.30
N HIS A 252 -13.72 8.33 -6.59
CA HIS A 252 -14.99 7.91 -7.20
C HIS A 252 -14.73 7.29 -8.58
N GLY A 253 -15.78 6.81 -9.24
CA GLY A 253 -15.69 6.18 -10.55
C GLY A 253 -16.14 4.73 -10.54
N LYS A 254 -15.65 3.93 -11.50
CA LYS A 254 -15.96 2.50 -11.63
C LYS A 254 -14.99 1.61 -10.84
N GLY A 255 -13.74 2.03 -10.72
CA GLY A 255 -12.68 1.31 -10.01
C GLY A 255 -12.03 0.20 -10.82
N ALA A 256 -11.32 -0.71 -10.12
CA ALA A 256 -10.53 -1.76 -10.74
C ALA A 256 -11.39 -2.73 -11.54
N GLY A 257 -11.05 -2.90 -12.82
CA GLY A 257 -11.67 -3.86 -13.73
C GLY A 257 -11.03 -5.24 -13.69
N ALA A 258 -11.67 -6.21 -14.33
CA ALA A 258 -11.12 -7.55 -14.47
C ALA A 258 -11.27 -8.06 -15.91
N VAL A 259 -10.25 -8.80 -16.34
CA VAL A 259 -10.20 -9.53 -17.60
C VAL A 259 -10.15 -11.03 -17.34
N LEU A 260 -10.62 -11.83 -18.29
CA LEU A 260 -10.42 -13.29 -18.24
C LEU A 260 -8.94 -13.60 -18.50
N LEU A 261 -8.39 -14.52 -17.71
CA LEU A 261 -7.05 -15.00 -17.94
C LEU A 261 -7.05 -16.25 -18.82
N PRO A 262 -6.00 -16.47 -19.63
CA PRO A 262 -5.88 -17.65 -20.47
C PRO A 262 -6.04 -18.94 -19.66
N SER A 263 -6.81 -19.87 -20.21
CA SER A 263 -7.06 -21.19 -19.61
C SER A 263 -6.95 -22.26 -20.68
N PRO A 264 -6.34 -23.43 -20.42
CA PRO A 264 -6.36 -24.53 -21.35
C PRO A 264 -7.77 -25.08 -21.64
N ALA A 265 -8.74 -24.76 -20.77
CA ALA A 265 -10.09 -25.30 -20.84
C ALA A 265 -11.01 -24.55 -21.81
N PHE A 266 -10.68 -23.27 -22.16
CA PHE A 266 -11.52 -22.47 -23.05
C PHE A 266 -10.74 -21.31 -23.66
N ALA A 267 -11.16 -20.87 -24.85
CA ALA A 267 -10.60 -19.68 -25.50
C ALA A 267 -11.12 -18.41 -24.83
N VAL A 268 -10.22 -17.47 -24.59
CA VAL A 268 -10.53 -16.15 -24.02
C VAL A 268 -10.07 -15.05 -24.98
N PRO A 269 -10.64 -13.83 -24.90
CA PRO A 269 -10.10 -12.67 -25.61
C PRO A 269 -8.62 -12.45 -25.26
N ALA A 270 -7.86 -11.93 -26.19
CA ALA A 270 -6.46 -11.60 -25.98
C ALA A 270 -6.32 -10.52 -24.88
N LEU A 271 -5.26 -10.58 -24.06
CA LEU A 271 -5.08 -9.64 -22.96
C LEU A 271 -4.83 -8.21 -23.45
N GLU A 272 -4.19 -8.05 -24.60
CA GLU A 272 -3.95 -6.76 -25.26
C GLU A 272 -5.24 -6.00 -25.59
N ASP A 273 -6.33 -6.72 -25.86
CA ASP A 273 -7.64 -6.13 -26.12
C ASP A 273 -8.29 -5.53 -24.86
N ARG A 274 -7.78 -5.84 -23.67
CA ARG A 274 -8.31 -5.40 -22.37
C ARG A 274 -9.83 -5.54 -22.27
N VAL A 275 -10.33 -6.67 -22.73
CA VAL A 275 -11.75 -6.96 -22.77
C VAL A 275 -12.26 -7.24 -21.38
N SER A 276 -13.22 -6.41 -20.92
CA SER A 276 -13.90 -6.65 -19.66
C SER A 276 -14.60 -8.00 -19.65
N ILE A 277 -14.68 -8.60 -18.48
CA ILE A 277 -15.48 -9.82 -18.30
C ILE A 277 -16.98 -9.61 -18.53
N SER A 278 -17.48 -8.36 -18.53
CA SER A 278 -18.86 -8.01 -18.89
C SER A 278 -19.08 -7.87 -20.41
N ASP A 279 -18.00 -7.79 -21.21
CA ASP A 279 -18.05 -7.67 -22.67
C ASP A 279 -18.64 -8.94 -23.33
N PRO A 280 -19.47 -8.82 -24.38
CA PRO A 280 -20.04 -9.97 -25.09
C PRO A 280 -19.02 -11.00 -25.53
N ARG A 281 -17.78 -10.61 -25.89
CA ARG A 281 -16.69 -11.52 -26.27
C ARG A 281 -16.26 -12.42 -25.10
N ALA A 282 -16.08 -11.81 -23.91
CA ALA A 282 -15.77 -12.55 -22.68
C ALA A 282 -16.94 -13.41 -22.22
N GLN A 283 -18.18 -12.89 -22.35
CA GLN A 283 -19.40 -13.64 -22.03
C GLN A 283 -19.57 -14.87 -22.95
N ALA A 284 -19.24 -14.76 -24.24
CA ALA A 284 -19.26 -15.90 -25.16
C ALA A 284 -18.22 -16.98 -24.76
N ALA A 285 -17.02 -16.56 -24.32
CA ALA A 285 -16.00 -17.48 -23.82
C ALA A 285 -16.46 -18.20 -22.52
N ILE A 286 -17.10 -17.47 -21.57
CA ILE A 286 -17.67 -18.05 -20.36
C ILE A 286 -18.80 -19.02 -20.69
N ALA A 287 -19.69 -18.69 -21.63
CA ALA A 287 -20.77 -19.55 -22.07
C ALA A 287 -20.26 -20.82 -22.78
N GLY A 288 -19.21 -20.68 -23.62
CA GLY A 288 -18.53 -21.81 -24.25
C GLY A 288 -17.93 -22.76 -23.22
N TYR A 289 -17.25 -22.25 -22.21
CA TYR A 289 -16.75 -23.05 -21.09
C TYR A 289 -17.89 -23.76 -20.34
N ALA A 290 -18.95 -23.03 -20.03
CA ALA A 290 -20.13 -23.59 -19.36
C ALA A 290 -20.76 -24.76 -20.10
N ALA A 291 -20.71 -24.77 -21.43
CA ALA A 291 -21.22 -25.86 -22.26
C ALA A 291 -20.37 -27.14 -22.18
N THR A 292 -19.10 -27.03 -21.83
CA THR A 292 -18.17 -28.17 -21.74
C THR A 292 -18.19 -28.86 -20.36
N VAL A 293 -18.71 -28.20 -19.32
CA VAL A 293 -18.77 -28.74 -17.98
C VAL A 293 -20.05 -29.56 -17.82
N THR A 294 -19.91 -30.87 -17.71
CA THR A 294 -21.02 -31.79 -17.42
C THR A 294 -21.50 -31.60 -15.98
N ALA A 295 -22.35 -30.61 -15.77
CA ALA A 295 -23.04 -30.39 -14.51
C ALA A 295 -24.53 -30.79 -14.61
N PRO A 296 -25.15 -31.26 -13.53
CA PRO A 296 -26.58 -31.64 -13.56
C PRO A 296 -27.48 -30.46 -13.94
N PRO A 297 -28.68 -30.74 -14.49
CA PRO A 297 -29.53 -29.76 -15.19
C PRO A 297 -30.21 -28.69 -14.33
N PHE A 298 -29.79 -28.48 -13.12
CA PHE A 298 -30.43 -27.58 -12.18
C PHE A 298 -29.64 -26.27 -11.95
N CYS A 299 -30.26 -25.14 -12.20
CA CYS A 299 -29.81 -23.85 -11.66
C CYS A 299 -29.91 -23.77 -10.12
N GLY A 300 -30.39 -24.79 -9.45
CA GLY A 300 -30.57 -24.87 -8.00
C GLY A 300 -29.49 -25.59 -7.22
N GLY A 301 -28.44 -26.11 -7.90
CA GLY A 301 -27.25 -26.64 -7.25
C GLY A 301 -26.04 -25.81 -7.65
N PHE A 302 -25.02 -25.75 -6.79
CA PHE A 302 -23.80 -24.98 -7.04
C PHE A 302 -23.09 -25.30 -8.38
N GLY A 303 -23.33 -26.47 -8.99
CA GLY A 303 -22.88 -26.81 -10.34
C GLY A 303 -23.67 -26.18 -11.48
N GLY A 304 -24.80 -25.55 -11.24
CA GLY A 304 -25.64 -24.86 -12.22
C GLY A 304 -25.24 -23.42 -12.56
N PHE A 305 -24.25 -22.88 -11.87
CA PHE A 305 -23.77 -21.50 -12.07
C PHE A 305 -23.19 -21.22 -13.47
N ILE A 306 -22.75 -22.26 -14.13
CA ILE A 306 -21.95 -22.13 -15.35
C ILE A 306 -22.83 -22.22 -16.62
N ARG A 307 -24.11 -22.53 -16.53
CA ARG A 307 -25.00 -22.54 -17.70
C ARG A 307 -25.50 -21.14 -18.03
N SER A 308 -25.52 -20.80 -19.30
CA SER A 308 -25.84 -19.48 -19.89
C SER A 308 -27.16 -18.85 -19.44
N GLY A 309 -28.06 -19.55 -18.74
CA GLY A 309 -29.27 -19.01 -18.16
C GLY A 309 -29.21 -18.76 -16.65
N CYS A 310 -28.12 -19.20 -15.97
CA CYS A 310 -27.97 -19.08 -14.53
C CYS A 310 -27.00 -17.98 -14.12
N VAL A 311 -26.18 -17.48 -15.03
CA VAL A 311 -25.35 -16.30 -14.85
C VAL A 311 -26.22 -15.08 -15.14
N SER A 312 -26.99 -14.64 -14.16
CA SER A 312 -27.66 -13.34 -14.31
C SER A 312 -26.58 -12.24 -14.39
N GLN A 313 -26.66 -11.43 -15.42
CA GLN A 313 -25.98 -10.15 -15.42
C GLN A 313 -26.61 -9.36 -14.25
N ALA A 314 -25.79 -8.94 -13.27
CA ALA A 314 -26.27 -7.91 -12.36
C ALA A 314 -26.57 -6.68 -13.22
N GLY A 315 -27.78 -6.16 -13.16
CA GLY A 315 -28.21 -5.03 -13.98
C GLY A 315 -27.62 -3.68 -13.55
N THR A 316 -26.49 -3.66 -12.83
CA THR A 316 -25.86 -2.46 -12.29
C THR A 316 -24.34 -2.58 -12.35
N ASP A 317 -23.71 -1.56 -12.91
CA ASP A 317 -22.25 -1.40 -12.95
C ASP A 317 -21.63 -1.33 -11.55
N GLY A 318 -20.32 -1.61 -11.47
CA GLY A 318 -19.50 -1.30 -10.30
C GLY A 318 -19.36 0.21 -10.09
N PHE A 319 -19.03 0.58 -8.88
CA PHE A 319 -18.74 1.97 -8.51
C PHE A 319 -17.77 2.03 -7.35
N LEU A 320 -17.10 3.19 -7.22
CA LEU A 320 -16.38 3.64 -6.04
C LEU A 320 -16.98 4.96 -5.55
N ASP A 321 -17.10 5.16 -4.24
CA ASP A 321 -17.34 6.45 -3.57
C ASP A 321 -16.69 6.40 -2.19
N ASN A 322 -15.38 6.55 -2.17
CA ASN A 322 -14.54 6.47 -0.97
C ASN A 322 -14.18 7.87 -0.50
N LYS A 323 -14.32 8.13 0.80
CA LYS A 323 -13.98 9.42 1.42
C LYS A 323 -13.07 9.19 2.61
N PHE A 324 -12.01 9.99 2.69
CA PHE A 324 -11.01 9.91 3.74
C PHE A 324 -10.81 11.29 4.35
N TYR A 325 -10.72 11.32 5.68
CA TYR A 325 -10.52 12.54 6.45
C TYR A 325 -9.39 12.32 7.44
N GLY A 326 -8.54 13.30 7.62
CA GLY A 326 -7.48 13.27 8.59
C GLY A 326 -7.32 14.59 9.32
N LEU A 327 -7.02 14.51 10.62
CA LEU A 327 -6.58 15.62 11.44
C LEU A 327 -5.46 15.13 12.34
N SER A 328 -4.32 15.80 12.33
CA SER A 328 -3.19 15.48 13.19
C SER A 328 -2.43 16.71 13.60
N ALA A 329 -1.73 16.60 14.73
CA ALA A 329 -0.74 17.58 15.14
C ALA A 329 0.60 16.89 15.38
N THR A 330 1.70 17.54 15.02
CA THR A 330 3.05 17.15 15.42
C THR A 330 3.61 18.29 16.26
N ILE A 331 3.77 18.03 17.56
CA ILE A 331 4.32 18.99 18.53
C ILE A 331 5.73 18.52 18.86
N VAL A 332 6.71 19.39 18.66
CA VAL A 332 8.12 19.11 18.91
C VAL A 332 8.67 20.15 19.89
N GLY A 333 9.32 19.66 20.95
CA GLY A 333 9.95 20.51 21.95
C GLY A 333 11.39 20.07 22.23
N ASP A 334 12.35 21.01 22.15
CA ASP A 334 13.71 20.78 22.65
C ASP A 334 13.74 20.98 24.17
N MET A 335 13.97 19.89 24.89
CA MET A 335 14.03 19.86 26.36
C MET A 335 15.43 20.13 26.90
N GLY A 336 16.39 20.50 26.05
CA GLY A 336 17.80 20.69 26.41
C GLY A 336 18.61 19.38 26.41
N PHE A 337 18.08 18.32 27.02
CA PHE A 337 18.71 16.99 27.06
C PHE A 337 18.20 16.04 25.97
N GLY A 338 17.18 16.44 25.22
CA GLY A 338 16.58 15.64 24.17
C GLY A 338 15.34 16.31 23.58
N THR A 339 14.74 15.68 22.57
CA THR A 339 13.59 16.18 21.85
C THR A 339 12.34 15.40 22.23
N LEU A 340 11.34 16.09 22.76
CA LEU A 340 9.99 15.56 22.99
C LEU A 340 9.17 15.72 21.72
N THR A 341 8.52 14.64 21.25
CA THR A 341 7.57 14.67 20.14
C THR A 341 6.23 14.10 20.58
N VAL A 342 5.13 14.81 20.33
CA VAL A 342 3.77 14.37 20.63
C VAL A 342 2.93 14.45 19.37
N ILE A 343 2.27 13.33 19.00
CA ILE A 343 1.49 13.22 17.77
C ILE A 343 0.08 12.70 18.08
N PRO A 344 -0.88 13.55 18.47
CA PRO A 344 -2.29 13.22 18.47
C PRO A 344 -2.84 13.20 17.04
N ALA A 345 -3.69 12.23 16.73
CA ALA A 345 -4.32 12.14 15.42
C ALA A 345 -5.70 11.51 15.48
N TYR A 346 -6.56 11.95 14.57
CA TYR A 346 -7.85 11.35 14.25
C TYR A 346 -7.96 11.16 12.74
N ARG A 347 -8.41 9.96 12.32
CA ARG A 347 -8.70 9.68 10.92
C ARG A 347 -10.02 8.95 10.77
N LYS A 348 -10.70 9.23 9.67
CA LYS A 348 -11.95 8.57 9.29
C LYS A 348 -11.88 8.12 7.85
N SER A 349 -12.28 6.88 7.59
CA SER A 349 -12.52 6.36 6.25
C SER A 349 -13.99 5.94 6.10
N ASP A 350 -14.66 6.47 5.08
CA ASP A 350 -16.02 6.08 4.65
C ASP A 350 -15.88 5.51 3.24
N VAL A 351 -15.83 4.20 3.15
CA VAL A 351 -15.53 3.46 1.92
C VAL A 351 -16.80 2.77 1.44
N LYS A 352 -17.18 3.04 0.19
CA LYS A 352 -18.31 2.42 -0.47
C LYS A 352 -17.91 2.03 -1.88
N PHE A 353 -18.00 0.75 -2.19
CA PHE A 353 -17.75 0.30 -3.54
C PHE A 353 -18.56 -0.95 -3.87
N ARG A 354 -18.81 -1.15 -5.15
CA ARG A 354 -19.35 -2.38 -5.72
C ARG A 354 -18.33 -2.97 -6.67
N THR A 355 -17.95 -4.21 -6.41
CA THR A 355 -17.27 -5.03 -7.41
C THR A 355 -18.32 -5.77 -8.22
N TYR A 356 -18.17 -5.74 -9.53
CA TYR A 356 -19.03 -6.46 -10.43
C TYR A 356 -18.21 -7.44 -11.29
N LEU A 357 -18.63 -8.69 -11.28
CA LEU A 357 -18.16 -9.75 -12.19
C LEU A 357 -19.38 -10.50 -12.69
N PRO A 358 -19.42 -11.03 -13.92
CA PRO A 358 -20.54 -11.83 -14.38
C PRO A 358 -20.88 -12.94 -13.38
N GLY A 359 -22.14 -12.97 -12.96
CA GLY A 359 -22.61 -13.89 -11.94
C GLY A 359 -22.18 -13.61 -10.51
N PHE A 360 -21.45 -12.49 -10.28
CA PHE A 360 -21.06 -12.09 -8.92
C PHE A 360 -21.12 -10.57 -8.79
N ALA A 361 -21.80 -10.10 -7.75
CA ALA A 361 -21.74 -8.70 -7.32
C ALA A 361 -21.46 -8.65 -5.83
N GLY A 362 -20.56 -7.77 -5.43
CA GLY A 362 -20.24 -7.51 -4.02
C GLY A 362 -20.38 -6.04 -3.71
N ASP A 363 -21.29 -5.70 -2.82
CA ASP A 363 -21.43 -4.38 -2.24
C ASP A 363 -20.68 -4.32 -0.92
N PHE A 364 -19.82 -3.32 -0.79
CA PHE A 364 -19.00 -3.11 0.40
C PHE A 364 -19.25 -1.71 0.95
N THR A 365 -19.54 -1.66 2.22
CA THR A 365 -19.53 -0.42 3.00
C THR A 365 -18.65 -0.63 4.21
N ASP A 366 -17.70 0.27 4.41
CA ASP A 366 -16.74 0.20 5.52
C ASP A 366 -16.54 1.60 6.08
N LEU A 367 -17.02 1.81 7.29
CA LEU A 367 -16.82 3.03 8.06
C LEU A 367 -15.85 2.71 9.19
N ALA A 368 -14.66 3.29 9.15
CA ALA A 368 -13.67 3.17 10.21
C ALA A 368 -13.27 4.55 10.74
N GLU A 369 -13.28 4.70 12.05
CA GLU A 369 -12.87 5.89 12.78
C GLU A 369 -11.77 5.51 13.76
N GLN A 370 -10.59 6.12 13.63
CA GLN A 370 -9.44 5.86 14.49
C GLN A 370 -8.95 7.12 15.19
N ALA A 371 -8.52 6.95 16.43
CA ALA A 371 -7.76 7.95 17.18
C ALA A 371 -6.44 7.35 17.64
N SER A 372 -5.37 8.14 17.61
CA SER A 372 -4.07 7.69 18.09
C SER A 372 -3.31 8.80 18.79
N LEU A 373 -2.42 8.42 19.71
CA LEU A 373 -1.49 9.30 20.36
C LEU A 373 -0.13 8.60 20.46
N GLU A 374 0.89 9.23 19.89
CA GLU A 374 2.27 8.84 20.10
C GLU A 374 2.99 9.91 20.91
N VAL A 375 3.67 9.53 21.98
CA VAL A 375 4.56 10.38 22.75
C VAL A 375 5.92 9.75 22.74
N ARG A 376 6.95 10.48 22.32
CA ARG A 376 8.31 9.95 22.31
C ARG A 376 9.32 11.02 22.72
N LEU A 377 10.36 10.56 23.39
CA LEU A 377 11.52 11.32 23.79
C LEU A 377 12.76 10.72 23.09
N SER A 378 13.47 11.52 22.33
CA SER A 378 14.73 11.14 21.70
C SER A 378 15.89 11.97 22.25
N SER A 379 17.05 11.32 22.46
CA SER A 379 18.27 12.02 22.87
C SER A 379 18.80 12.90 21.74
N LYS A 380 19.71 13.80 22.05
CA LYS A 380 20.55 14.49 21.06
C LYS A 380 21.51 13.49 20.37
N GLU A 381 21.96 13.82 19.18
CA GLU A 381 22.79 12.90 18.35
C GLU A 381 24.25 12.83 18.79
N ASP A 382 24.76 13.86 19.46
CA ASP A 382 26.14 14.00 19.94
C ASP A 382 26.43 13.20 21.22
N GLN A 383 25.44 12.48 21.76
CA GLN A 383 25.58 11.71 22.98
C GLN A 383 26.11 10.29 22.71
N ARG A 384 27.04 9.83 23.57
CA ARG A 384 27.56 8.45 23.55
C ARG A 384 26.45 7.40 23.74
N LEU A 385 25.40 7.70 24.52
CA LEU A 385 24.20 6.90 24.64
C LEU A 385 23.03 7.66 24.02
N ARG A 386 22.59 7.19 22.88
CA ARG A 386 21.43 7.72 22.19
C ARG A 386 20.22 6.83 22.45
N TYR A 387 19.08 7.44 22.65
CA TYR A 387 17.85 6.71 22.92
C TYR A 387 16.65 7.31 22.18
N VAL A 388 15.67 6.44 21.91
CA VAL A 388 14.30 6.78 21.56
C VAL A 388 13.42 6.00 22.53
N LEU A 389 12.65 6.67 23.37
CA LEU A 389 11.69 6.08 24.29
C LEU A 389 10.30 6.59 23.95
N GLY A 390 9.28 5.75 24.02
CA GLY A 390 7.94 6.21 23.67
C GLY A 390 6.82 5.34 24.20
N ALA A 391 5.63 5.95 24.17
CA ALA A 391 4.35 5.31 24.43
C ALA A 391 3.40 5.57 23.26
N PHE A 392 2.53 4.61 22.98
CA PHE A 392 1.59 4.67 21.88
C PHE A 392 0.23 4.17 22.32
N TYR A 393 -0.80 4.91 21.92
CA TYR A 393 -2.21 4.54 22.05
C TYR A 393 -2.86 4.55 20.66
N PHE A 394 -3.71 3.58 20.42
CA PHE A 394 -4.55 3.49 19.21
C PHE A 394 -5.90 2.92 19.58
N GLY A 395 -6.96 3.61 19.18
CA GLY A 395 -8.34 3.16 19.29
C GLY A 395 -9.02 3.24 17.94
N GLU A 396 -9.78 2.22 17.55
CA GLU A 396 -10.52 2.18 16.30
C GLU A 396 -11.90 1.56 16.48
N ASN A 397 -12.90 2.22 15.90
CA ASN A 397 -14.25 1.69 15.74
C ASN A 397 -14.53 1.48 14.24
N GLN A 398 -14.86 0.25 13.87
CA GLN A 398 -15.17 -0.11 12.49
C GLN A 398 -16.56 -0.71 12.40
N THR A 399 -17.37 -0.20 11.46
CA THR A 399 -18.67 -0.78 11.09
C THR A 399 -18.62 -1.12 9.61
N THR A 400 -18.89 -2.37 9.30
CA THR A 400 -18.83 -2.87 7.93
C THR A 400 -20.14 -3.51 7.54
N GLU A 401 -20.52 -3.36 6.28
CA GLU A 401 -21.57 -4.15 5.66
C GLU A 401 -21.05 -4.68 4.32
N ASN A 402 -21.06 -6.00 4.19
CA ASN A 402 -20.69 -6.68 2.96
C ASN A 402 -21.90 -7.51 2.49
N PHE A 403 -22.32 -7.26 1.26
CA PHE A 403 -23.41 -7.98 0.62
C PHE A 403 -22.91 -8.62 -0.67
N PHE A 404 -22.92 -9.93 -0.73
CA PHE A 404 -22.49 -10.70 -1.89
C PHE A 404 -23.70 -11.34 -2.56
N ARG A 405 -23.82 -11.15 -3.86
CA ARG A 405 -24.79 -11.84 -4.72
C ARG A 405 -24.02 -12.73 -5.69
N GLN A 406 -24.36 -14.00 -5.71
CA GLN A 406 -23.77 -14.99 -6.61
C GLN A 406 -24.88 -15.53 -7.54
N GLY A 407 -24.94 -14.99 -8.75
CA GLY A 407 -26.02 -15.26 -9.67
C GLY A 407 -27.39 -14.96 -9.09
N ASN A 408 -28.38 -15.73 -9.50
CA ASN A 408 -29.72 -15.73 -8.89
C ASN A 408 -29.86 -16.77 -7.76
N ILE A 409 -28.73 -17.33 -7.24
CA ILE A 409 -28.75 -18.58 -6.48
C ILE A 409 -28.42 -18.35 -5.02
N SER A 410 -27.48 -17.49 -4.70
CA SER A 410 -27.02 -17.29 -3.32
C SER A 410 -26.78 -15.83 -3.02
N THR A 411 -27.22 -15.41 -1.86
CA THR A 411 -26.87 -14.13 -1.27
C THR A 411 -26.25 -14.35 0.11
N THR A 412 -25.24 -13.54 0.43
CA THR A 412 -24.63 -13.57 1.75
C THR A 412 -24.44 -12.13 2.23
N ARG A 413 -24.82 -11.84 3.45
CA ARG A 413 -24.69 -10.52 4.07
C ARG A 413 -23.99 -10.66 5.40
N PHE A 414 -23.02 -9.79 5.65
CA PHE A 414 -22.26 -9.71 6.90
C PHE A 414 -22.25 -8.27 7.40
N THR A 415 -22.54 -8.07 8.68
CA THR A 415 -22.56 -6.74 9.31
C THR A 415 -21.71 -6.72 10.57
N PRO A 416 -20.39 -6.92 10.47
CA PRO A 416 -19.53 -6.85 11.63
C PRO A 416 -19.30 -5.41 12.11
N ARG A 417 -19.27 -5.27 13.42
CA ARG A 417 -18.74 -4.12 14.12
C ARG A 417 -17.53 -4.60 14.90
N LEU A 418 -16.41 -3.92 14.73
CA LEU A 418 -15.14 -4.25 15.38
C LEU A 418 -14.66 -3.03 16.16
N GLU A 419 -14.24 -3.27 17.39
CA GLU A 419 -13.53 -2.31 18.21
C GLU A 419 -12.13 -2.84 18.46
N THR A 420 -11.13 -1.98 18.31
CA THR A 420 -9.73 -2.32 18.58
C THR A 420 -9.13 -1.25 19.46
N GLU A 421 -8.57 -1.63 20.60
CA GLU A 421 -7.75 -0.77 21.44
C GLU A 421 -6.35 -1.37 21.55
N SER A 422 -5.31 -0.54 21.40
CA SER A 422 -3.92 -0.98 21.48
C SER A 422 -3.11 0.03 22.28
N VAL A 423 -2.38 -0.45 23.28
CA VAL A 423 -1.43 0.34 24.06
C VAL A 423 -0.04 -0.29 23.97
N ALA A 424 0.99 0.55 23.91
CA ALA A 424 2.35 0.05 23.90
C ALA A 424 3.33 1.02 24.56
N ALA A 425 4.38 0.43 25.16
CA ALA A 425 5.60 1.13 25.53
C ALA A 425 6.77 0.56 24.76
N PHE A 426 7.66 1.44 24.28
CA PHE A 426 8.78 1.03 23.45
C PHE A 426 10.03 1.87 23.72
N GLY A 427 11.19 1.30 23.37
CA GLY A 427 12.44 2.02 23.42
C GLY A 427 13.50 1.36 22.57
N GLN A 428 14.43 2.18 22.09
CA GLN A 428 15.64 1.76 21.40
C GLN A 428 16.82 2.56 21.95
N LEU A 429 17.89 1.87 22.27
CA LEU A 429 19.15 2.42 22.76
C LEU A 429 20.23 2.16 21.71
N THR A 430 21.08 3.14 21.46
CA THR A 430 22.29 3.02 20.67
C THR A 430 23.46 3.51 21.53
N PHE A 431 24.43 2.64 21.80
CA PHE A 431 25.57 2.94 22.64
C PHE A 431 26.87 2.89 21.84
N ASP A 432 27.61 3.99 21.83
CA ASP A 432 28.90 4.09 21.17
C ASP A 432 29.99 3.45 22.07
N VAL A 433 30.37 2.21 21.73
CA VAL A 433 31.46 1.50 22.43
C VAL A 433 32.78 2.19 22.16
N THR A 434 32.99 2.55 20.88
CA THR A 434 34.07 3.40 20.36
C THR A 434 33.49 4.39 19.37
N ASP A 435 34.30 5.31 18.84
CA ASP A 435 33.87 6.25 17.82
C ASP A 435 33.40 5.53 16.52
N ALA A 436 33.88 4.32 16.27
CA ALA A 436 33.51 3.54 15.10
C ALA A 436 32.52 2.41 15.37
N LEU A 437 32.38 1.95 16.62
CA LEU A 437 31.59 0.77 16.97
C LEU A 437 30.40 1.13 17.85
N ARG A 438 29.18 0.78 17.41
CA ARG A 438 27.94 1.01 18.14
C ARG A 438 27.17 -0.29 18.36
N LEU A 439 26.55 -0.40 19.51
CA LEU A 439 25.60 -1.45 19.84
C LEU A 439 24.18 -0.87 19.89
N VAL A 440 23.24 -1.59 19.30
CA VAL A 440 21.84 -1.22 19.27
C VAL A 440 21.02 -2.28 19.96
N ALA A 441 20.13 -1.87 20.87
CA ALA A 441 19.13 -2.74 21.50
C ALA A 441 17.79 -2.02 21.58
N GLY A 442 16.72 -2.70 21.27
CA GLY A 442 15.37 -2.13 21.33
C GLY A 442 14.35 -3.17 21.73
N GLY A 443 13.27 -2.70 22.36
CA GLY A 443 12.15 -3.52 22.78
C GLY A 443 10.83 -2.75 22.75
N ARG A 444 9.74 -3.48 22.52
CA ARG A 444 8.37 -2.96 22.60
C ARG A 444 7.46 -4.02 23.18
N TYR A 445 6.69 -3.63 24.16
CA TYR A 445 5.56 -4.41 24.65
C TYR A 445 4.26 -3.77 24.12
N THR A 446 3.42 -4.59 23.49
CA THR A 446 2.13 -4.17 22.96
C THR A 446 1.04 -5.06 23.54
N ARG A 447 -0.01 -4.45 24.09
CA ARG A 447 -1.27 -5.09 24.44
C ARG A 447 -2.36 -4.57 23.50
N GLU A 448 -3.17 -5.49 23.00
CA GLU A 448 -4.25 -5.19 22.07
C GLU A 448 -5.51 -5.95 22.47
N ASP A 449 -6.58 -5.22 22.70
CA ASP A 449 -7.90 -5.75 23.01
C ASP A 449 -8.82 -5.53 21.77
N LYS A 450 -9.48 -6.60 21.31
CA LYS A 450 -10.39 -6.57 20.15
C LYS A 450 -11.74 -7.12 20.53
N LYS A 451 -12.80 -6.40 20.14
CA LYS A 451 -14.18 -6.82 20.34
C LYS A 451 -14.91 -6.92 18.99
N GLN A 452 -15.80 -7.88 18.90
CA GLN A 452 -16.63 -8.11 17.73
C GLN A 452 -18.10 -8.19 18.12
N LEU A 453 -18.96 -7.54 17.31
CA LEU A 453 -20.40 -7.76 17.28
C LEU A 453 -20.80 -7.98 15.81
N THR A 454 -21.27 -9.20 15.47
CA THR A 454 -21.51 -9.57 14.07
C THR A 454 -22.86 -10.24 13.91
N SER A 455 -23.58 -9.88 12.83
CA SER A 455 -24.71 -10.61 12.33
C SER A 455 -24.44 -11.10 10.92
N THR A 456 -24.99 -12.27 10.57
CA THR A 456 -24.84 -12.87 9.24
C THR A 456 -26.19 -13.26 8.67
N ALA A 457 -26.32 -13.27 7.35
CA ALA A 457 -27.45 -13.82 6.65
C ALA A 457 -26.97 -14.58 5.42
N ALA A 458 -27.55 -15.72 5.16
CA ALA A 458 -27.32 -16.47 3.94
C ALA A 458 -28.69 -16.89 3.37
N GLY A 459 -28.89 -16.67 2.08
CA GLY A 459 -30.11 -17.01 1.37
C GLY A 459 -29.81 -17.70 0.04
N GLY A 460 -30.75 -18.47 -0.44
CA GLY A 460 -30.66 -19.16 -1.72
C GLY A 460 -32.03 -19.30 -2.36
N LEU A 461 -32.08 -19.57 -3.66
CA LEU A 461 -33.35 -19.85 -4.34
C LEU A 461 -33.84 -21.29 -4.02
N PRO A 462 -35.14 -21.46 -3.77
CA PRO A 462 -36.22 -20.46 -3.89
C PRO A 462 -36.50 -19.60 -2.65
N GLY A 463 -35.50 -19.17 -1.90
CA GLY A 463 -35.65 -18.32 -0.72
C GLY A 463 -35.56 -16.83 -1.00
N PRO A 464 -35.73 -15.95 0.02
CA PRO A 464 -35.67 -14.51 -0.15
C PRO A 464 -34.26 -14.08 -0.60
N ILE A 465 -34.21 -13.16 -1.56
CA ILE A 465 -32.96 -12.60 -2.11
C ILE A 465 -32.17 -11.85 -1.03
N SER A 466 -32.84 -11.35 0.00
CA SER A 466 -32.24 -10.73 1.18
C SER A 466 -32.79 -11.37 2.45
N PRO A 467 -32.17 -12.47 2.94
CA PRO A 467 -32.64 -13.12 4.14
C PRO A 467 -32.46 -12.22 5.37
N PRO A 468 -33.25 -12.39 6.42
CA PRO A 468 -33.07 -11.67 7.67
C PRO A 468 -31.70 -12.00 8.29
N LEU A 469 -31.07 -11.00 8.91
CA LEU A 469 -29.84 -11.21 9.67
C LEU A 469 -30.11 -12.18 10.85
N SER A 470 -29.11 -13.00 11.16
CA SER A 470 -29.07 -13.80 12.39
C SER A 470 -29.10 -12.90 13.63
N ALA A 471 -29.43 -13.48 14.78
CA ALA A 471 -29.11 -12.84 16.04
C ALA A 471 -27.59 -12.51 16.07
N PRO A 472 -27.20 -11.32 16.58
CA PRO A 472 -25.79 -10.96 16.65
C PRO A 472 -25.04 -11.87 17.63
N PHE A 473 -23.79 -12.18 17.29
CA PHE A 473 -22.86 -12.86 18.19
C PHE A 473 -21.68 -11.94 18.49
N THR A 474 -21.13 -12.09 19.68
CA THR A 474 -20.01 -11.30 20.20
C THR A 474 -18.75 -12.12 20.31
N GLY A 475 -17.61 -11.45 20.37
CA GLY A 475 -16.32 -12.05 20.66
C GLY A 475 -15.38 -11.01 21.25
N ASP A 476 -14.54 -11.43 22.17
CA ASP A 476 -13.50 -10.63 22.82
C ASP A 476 -12.17 -11.38 22.71
N LEU A 477 -11.11 -10.69 22.30
CA LEU A 477 -9.75 -11.21 22.17
C LEU A 477 -8.76 -10.22 22.77
N THR A 478 -7.78 -10.74 23.47
CA THR A 478 -6.63 -9.96 23.94
C THR A 478 -5.35 -10.60 23.43
N PHE A 479 -4.49 -9.78 22.85
CA PHE A 479 -3.16 -10.18 22.39
C PHE A 479 -2.09 -9.36 23.08
N GLU A 480 -1.06 -10.05 23.58
CA GLU A 480 0.13 -9.44 24.18
C GLU A 480 1.35 -9.92 23.41
N LYS A 481 2.18 -8.96 22.98
CA LYS A 481 3.39 -9.27 22.19
C LYS A 481 4.56 -8.41 22.62
N PHE A 482 5.69 -9.06 22.82
CA PHE A 482 6.98 -8.41 22.96
C PHE A 482 7.75 -8.58 21.67
N THR A 483 8.17 -7.45 21.07
CA THR A 483 9.07 -7.42 19.90
C THR A 483 10.37 -6.75 20.28
N TRP A 484 11.46 -7.19 19.66
CA TRP A 484 12.79 -6.71 20.01
C TRP A 484 13.70 -6.61 18.79
N LYS A 485 14.75 -5.81 18.95
CA LYS A 485 15.84 -5.64 17.99
C LYS A 485 17.17 -5.64 18.77
N ALA A 486 18.17 -6.30 18.20
CA ALA A 486 19.55 -6.20 18.64
C ALA A 486 20.46 -6.07 17.41
N GLY A 487 21.48 -5.23 17.50
CA GLY A 487 22.34 -4.97 16.34
C GLY A 487 23.69 -4.39 16.73
N ILE A 488 24.57 -4.42 15.75
CA ILE A 488 25.89 -3.83 15.77
C ILE A 488 26.08 -2.98 14.51
N GLU A 489 26.67 -1.82 14.68
CA GLU A 489 27.02 -0.88 13.61
C GLU A 489 28.52 -0.57 13.70
N PHE A 490 29.19 -0.52 12.57
CA PHE A 490 30.61 -0.28 12.49
C PHE A 490 30.94 0.68 11.33
N ASP A 491 31.48 1.84 11.65
CA ASP A 491 32.02 2.77 10.66
C ASP A 491 33.41 2.28 10.23
N ALA A 492 33.46 1.60 9.07
CA ALA A 492 34.70 1.12 8.47
C ALA A 492 35.53 2.25 7.86
N GLY A 493 35.01 3.46 7.90
CA GLY A 493 35.61 4.70 7.44
C GLY A 493 34.57 5.82 7.36
N PRO A 494 34.96 7.06 7.06
CA PRO A 494 34.04 8.21 7.03
C PRO A 494 32.85 8.05 6.06
N ALA A 495 33.06 7.23 5.02
CA ALA A 495 32.09 7.02 3.93
C ALA A 495 31.50 5.60 3.90
N SER A 496 31.74 4.76 4.93
CA SER A 496 31.35 3.35 4.92
C SER A 496 30.80 2.92 6.27
N LEU A 497 29.51 2.53 6.30
CA LEU A 497 28.83 1.95 7.43
C LEU A 497 28.56 0.47 7.16
N LEU A 498 29.01 -0.41 8.05
CA LEU A 498 28.63 -1.83 8.09
C LEU A 498 27.66 -2.04 9.25
N TYR A 499 26.68 -2.89 9.07
CA TYR A 499 25.74 -3.23 10.14
C TYR A 499 25.26 -4.67 10.08
N ALA A 500 24.92 -5.21 11.24
CA ALA A 500 24.22 -6.48 11.36
C ALA A 500 23.16 -6.36 12.46
N ASN A 501 21.99 -6.94 12.24
CA ASN A 501 20.95 -6.93 13.24
C ASN A 501 20.04 -8.17 13.17
N VAL A 502 19.38 -8.43 14.31
CA VAL A 502 18.24 -9.32 14.41
C VAL A 502 17.05 -8.50 14.89
N ALA A 503 15.93 -8.61 14.19
CA ALA A 503 14.73 -7.87 14.53
C ALA A 503 13.49 -8.77 14.42
N THR A 504 12.48 -8.48 15.25
CA THR A 504 11.21 -9.20 15.24
C THR A 504 10.05 -8.27 14.88
N GLY A 505 9.04 -8.83 14.21
CA GLY A 505 7.80 -8.17 13.89
C GLY A 505 6.63 -9.12 14.07
N PHE A 506 5.43 -8.58 14.21
CA PHE A 506 4.22 -9.35 14.27
C PHE A 506 3.07 -8.62 13.56
N LYS A 507 2.10 -9.39 13.10
CA LYS A 507 0.79 -8.91 12.71
C LYS A 507 -0.22 -9.47 13.68
N SER A 508 -1.15 -8.63 14.12
CA SER A 508 -2.12 -8.99 15.14
C SER A 508 -3.06 -10.11 14.67
N GLY A 509 -3.55 -10.89 15.61
CA GLY A 509 -4.66 -11.80 15.41
C GLY A 509 -5.99 -11.04 15.31
N GLY A 510 -7.08 -11.77 15.11
CA GLY A 510 -8.39 -11.13 14.99
C GLY A 510 -9.52 -12.11 14.74
N PHE A 511 -10.61 -11.54 14.23
CA PHE A 511 -11.81 -12.25 13.85
C PHE A 511 -11.93 -12.36 12.34
N PHE A 512 -12.60 -13.40 11.86
CA PHE A 512 -13.17 -13.45 10.54
C PHE A 512 -14.68 -13.75 10.62
N VAL A 513 -15.38 -13.58 9.52
CA VAL A 513 -16.84 -13.69 9.51
C VAL A 513 -17.28 -15.16 9.53
N ALA A 514 -17.30 -15.73 10.72
CA ALA A 514 -17.85 -17.04 11.02
C ALA A 514 -18.47 -16.99 12.42
N GLN A 515 -19.21 -18.05 12.79
CA GLN A 515 -19.72 -18.14 14.15
C GLN A 515 -18.67 -18.68 15.13
N PRO A 516 -18.71 -18.21 16.38
CA PRO A 516 -17.92 -18.82 17.46
C PRO A 516 -18.14 -20.34 17.58
N PRO A 517 -17.13 -21.10 18.01
CA PRO A 517 -15.81 -20.68 18.47
C PRO A 517 -14.75 -20.56 17.35
N ASN A 518 -15.08 -20.89 16.11
CA ASN A 518 -14.11 -21.06 15.02
C ASN A 518 -13.98 -19.80 14.14
N ASN A 519 -14.12 -18.61 14.70
CA ASN A 519 -14.11 -17.34 13.97
C ASN A 519 -12.90 -16.47 14.29
N THR A 520 -11.83 -17.04 14.83
CA THR A 520 -10.64 -16.30 15.25
C THR A 520 -9.38 -16.86 14.63
N PHE A 521 -8.36 -16.01 14.51
CA PHE A 521 -7.01 -16.39 14.12
C PHE A 521 -5.96 -15.70 15.04
N ALA A 522 -4.85 -16.40 15.25
CA ALA A 522 -3.76 -15.94 16.11
C ALA A 522 -2.83 -14.93 15.41
N PRO A 523 -2.00 -14.17 16.14
CA PRO A 523 -0.95 -13.36 15.57
C PRO A 523 0.08 -14.20 14.80
N GLU A 524 0.57 -13.66 13.68
CA GLU A 524 1.74 -14.17 12.97
C GLU A 524 3.01 -13.45 13.40
N THR A 525 4.16 -14.10 13.28
CA THR A 525 5.45 -13.55 13.73
C THR A 525 6.55 -13.76 12.71
N LEU A 526 7.45 -12.78 12.57
CA LEU A 526 8.63 -12.84 11.73
C LEU A 526 9.87 -12.47 12.52
N THR A 527 10.91 -13.27 12.38
CA THR A 527 12.27 -12.97 12.86
C THR A 527 13.19 -12.81 11.66
N ALA A 528 13.86 -11.67 11.58
CA ALA A 528 14.78 -11.36 10.50
C ALA A 528 16.22 -11.23 11.00
N TYR A 529 17.14 -11.82 10.28
CA TYR A 529 18.59 -11.65 10.41
C TYR A 529 19.06 -10.87 9.20
N THR A 530 19.77 -9.77 9.42
CA THR A 530 20.16 -8.85 8.38
C THR A 530 21.61 -8.44 8.56
N VAL A 531 22.34 -8.37 7.45
CA VAL A 531 23.69 -7.79 7.36
C VAL A 531 23.73 -6.86 6.15
N GLY A 532 24.33 -5.67 6.32
CA GLY A 532 24.38 -4.70 5.25
C GLY A 532 25.59 -3.76 5.32
N ALA A 533 25.79 -3.07 4.22
CA ALA A 533 26.81 -2.05 4.05
C ALA A 533 26.25 -0.86 3.28
N LYS A 534 26.58 0.34 3.72
CA LYS A 534 26.26 1.61 3.06
C LYS A 534 27.53 2.39 2.81
N ASN A 535 27.75 2.75 1.57
CA ASN A 535 29.02 3.31 1.15
C ASN A 535 28.83 4.51 0.22
N ARG A 536 29.78 5.45 0.29
CA ARG A 536 29.98 6.56 -0.63
C ARG A 536 31.40 6.50 -1.19
N PHE A 537 31.51 6.59 -2.52
CA PHE A 537 32.80 6.54 -3.21
C PHE A 537 32.95 7.71 -4.16
N PHE A 538 34.20 7.97 -4.59
CA PHE A 538 34.55 8.98 -5.60
C PHE A 538 34.03 10.39 -5.26
N ASN A 539 34.33 10.88 -4.05
CA ASN A 539 33.84 12.16 -3.56
C ASN A 539 32.30 12.28 -3.64
N ASN A 540 31.61 11.25 -3.14
CA ASN A 540 30.17 11.15 -3.11
C ASN A 540 29.48 11.09 -4.50
N LYS A 541 30.22 10.76 -5.58
CA LYS A 541 29.62 10.53 -6.92
C LYS A 541 28.95 9.17 -7.04
N LEU A 542 29.30 8.19 -6.19
CA LEU A 542 28.70 6.87 -6.13
C LEU A 542 28.21 6.57 -4.71
N GLN A 543 26.92 6.35 -4.57
CA GLN A 543 26.30 5.73 -3.39
C GLN A 543 26.03 4.27 -3.70
N LEU A 544 26.46 3.36 -2.80
CA LEU A 544 26.34 1.93 -2.96
C LEU A 544 25.88 1.28 -1.66
N ASN A 545 24.68 0.75 -1.64
CA ASN A 545 24.09 0.05 -0.51
C ASN A 545 23.88 -1.42 -0.87
N ILE A 546 24.30 -2.32 0.01
CA ILE A 546 24.15 -3.77 -0.15
C ILE A 546 23.55 -4.31 1.14
N GLU A 547 22.56 -5.18 1.03
CA GLU A 547 22.01 -5.88 2.18
C GLU A 547 21.75 -7.35 1.82
N ALA A 548 22.00 -8.25 2.76
CA ALA A 548 21.58 -9.64 2.70
C ALA A 548 20.73 -9.96 3.95
N PHE A 549 19.73 -10.79 3.77
CA PHE A 549 18.78 -11.10 4.84
C PHE A 549 18.32 -12.57 4.80
N TYR A 550 17.93 -13.06 5.99
CA TYR A 550 17.25 -14.33 6.19
C TYR A 550 16.08 -14.12 7.16
N TRP A 551 14.88 -14.55 6.76
CA TRP A 551 13.63 -14.37 7.50
C TRP A 551 13.02 -15.73 7.82
N ASP A 552 12.68 -15.93 9.09
CA ASP A 552 11.87 -17.06 9.60
C ASP A 552 10.48 -16.53 9.93
N TYR A 553 9.48 -16.97 9.15
CA TYR A 553 8.10 -16.48 9.24
C TYR A 553 7.20 -17.61 9.70
N LYS A 554 6.51 -17.41 10.83
CA LYS A 554 5.70 -18.42 11.51
C LYS A 554 4.26 -17.96 11.67
N ASP A 555 3.35 -18.95 11.73
CA ASP A 555 1.92 -18.76 11.94
C ASP A 555 1.30 -17.78 10.94
N GLN A 556 1.80 -17.81 9.70
CA GLN A 556 1.39 -16.91 8.65
C GLN A 556 -0.12 -16.98 8.42
N GLN A 557 -0.78 -15.84 8.46
CA GLN A 557 -2.21 -15.70 8.21
C GLN A 557 -2.48 -15.82 6.72
N ILE A 558 -3.19 -16.87 6.34
CA ILE A 558 -3.61 -17.11 4.96
C ILE A 558 -5.11 -16.91 4.88
N THR A 559 -5.53 -16.00 3.99
CA THR A 559 -6.95 -15.75 3.71
C THR A 559 -7.33 -16.39 2.39
N PHE A 560 -8.37 -17.18 2.38
CA PHE A 560 -8.93 -17.82 1.20
C PHE A 560 -10.46 -17.88 1.30
N VAL A 561 -11.12 -18.20 0.21
CA VAL A 561 -12.57 -18.43 0.24
C VAL A 561 -12.85 -19.86 0.68
N GLY A 562 -13.35 -19.98 1.89
CA GLY A 562 -13.68 -21.27 2.53
C GLY A 562 -15.15 -21.35 2.93
N GLY A 563 -15.51 -22.43 3.62
CA GLY A 563 -16.83 -22.62 4.21
C GLY A 563 -16.91 -21.89 5.56
N VAL A 564 -17.86 -20.98 5.67
CA VAL A 564 -18.12 -20.19 6.88
C VAL A 564 -19.41 -20.66 7.52
N PRO A 565 -19.41 -21.18 8.77
CA PRO A 565 -20.62 -21.52 9.49
C PRO A 565 -21.51 -20.29 9.69
N THR A 566 -22.82 -20.44 9.41
CA THR A 566 -23.85 -19.43 9.64
C THR A 566 -24.79 -19.89 10.74
N GLY A 567 -25.46 -18.96 11.45
CA GLY A 567 -26.24 -19.19 12.67
C GLY A 567 -27.41 -20.17 12.58
N ASN A 568 -27.71 -20.64 11.40
CA ASN A 568 -28.78 -21.60 11.15
C ASN A 568 -28.26 -23.03 10.81
N GLY A 569 -27.00 -23.32 11.13
CA GLY A 569 -26.34 -24.61 10.84
C GLY A 569 -25.96 -24.77 9.37
N LEU A 570 -26.14 -23.77 8.52
CA LEU A 570 -25.70 -23.76 7.14
C LEU A 570 -24.22 -23.33 7.06
N ILE A 571 -23.54 -23.79 6.01
CA ILE A 571 -22.22 -23.30 5.66
C ILE A 571 -22.38 -22.37 4.45
N ALA A 572 -22.04 -21.10 4.64
CA ALA A 572 -21.91 -20.13 3.55
C ALA A 572 -20.49 -20.09 3.05
N GLN A 573 -20.32 -19.69 1.82
CA GLN A 573 -19.00 -19.40 1.28
C GLN A 573 -18.57 -18.00 1.71
N GLY A 574 -17.39 -17.89 2.28
CA GLY A 574 -16.88 -16.62 2.79
C GLY A 574 -15.37 -16.57 2.87
N SER A 575 -14.85 -15.38 3.16
CA SER A 575 -13.44 -15.17 3.37
C SER A 575 -13.03 -15.68 4.75
N THR A 576 -12.22 -16.74 4.77
CA THR A 576 -11.72 -17.41 5.98
C THR A 576 -10.23 -17.10 6.14
N THR A 577 -9.81 -16.77 7.36
CA THR A 577 -8.39 -16.55 7.69
C THR A 577 -7.95 -17.61 8.70
N VAL A 578 -6.83 -18.27 8.41
CA VAL A 578 -6.23 -19.28 9.27
C VAL A 578 -4.72 -19.05 9.40
N ASN A 579 -4.14 -19.55 10.49
CA ASN A 579 -2.69 -19.58 10.68
C ASN A 579 -2.14 -20.88 10.08
N ALA A 580 -1.94 -20.93 8.77
CA ALA A 580 -1.65 -22.16 8.02
C ALA A 580 -0.27 -22.16 7.34
N GLY A 581 0.54 -21.14 7.54
CA GLY A 581 1.81 -20.98 6.83
C GLY A 581 3.02 -20.88 7.74
N LYS A 582 4.09 -21.58 7.36
CA LYS A 582 5.48 -21.32 7.80
C LYS A 582 6.31 -21.13 6.55
N SER A 583 7.14 -20.11 6.51
CA SER A 583 7.99 -19.88 5.35
C SER A 583 9.36 -19.35 5.74
N LYS A 584 10.34 -19.67 4.91
CA LYS A 584 11.68 -19.10 4.96
C LYS A 584 11.91 -18.26 3.73
N ILE A 585 12.38 -17.04 3.95
CA ILE A 585 12.64 -16.08 2.89
C ILE A 585 14.06 -15.56 3.07
N TYR A 586 14.87 -15.62 2.02
CA TYR A 586 16.21 -15.06 2.03
C TYR A 586 16.54 -14.40 0.71
N GLY A 587 17.43 -13.46 0.77
CA GLY A 587 17.80 -12.70 -0.41
C GLY A 587 18.91 -11.69 -0.17
N ALA A 588 19.17 -10.94 -1.23
CA ALA A 588 20.10 -9.82 -1.21
C ALA A 588 19.53 -8.67 -2.05
N GLU A 589 19.83 -7.46 -1.62
CA GLU A 589 19.49 -6.23 -2.34
C GLU A 589 20.76 -5.41 -2.58
N PHE A 590 20.78 -4.75 -3.72
CA PHE A 590 21.85 -3.88 -4.16
C PHE A 590 21.20 -2.60 -4.68
N GLU A 591 21.56 -1.45 -4.13
CA GLU A 591 21.08 -0.13 -4.55
C GLU A 591 22.31 0.74 -4.88
N ALA A 592 22.37 1.26 -6.10
CA ALA A 592 23.41 2.15 -6.55
C ALA A 592 22.84 3.42 -7.18
N ARG A 593 23.39 4.57 -6.80
CA ARG A 593 23.21 5.86 -7.48
C ARG A 593 24.58 6.37 -7.89
N PHE A 594 24.76 6.69 -9.15
CA PHE A 594 26.03 7.11 -9.70
C PHE A 594 25.88 8.36 -10.57
N ALA A 595 26.50 9.44 -10.15
CA ALA A 595 26.59 10.70 -10.87
C ALA A 595 28.05 10.95 -11.29
N PRO A 596 28.52 10.38 -12.42
CA PRO A 596 29.90 10.58 -12.88
C PRO A 596 30.19 12.04 -13.23
N SER A 597 29.18 12.77 -13.65
CA SER A 597 29.22 14.20 -13.91
C SER A 597 27.98 14.88 -13.32
N ARG A 598 27.95 16.22 -13.33
CA ARG A 598 26.75 17.00 -12.93
C ARG A 598 25.55 16.79 -13.85
N ASN A 599 25.80 16.25 -15.04
CA ASN A 599 24.78 16.10 -16.07
C ASN A 599 24.30 14.66 -16.23
N ASP A 600 24.90 13.69 -15.55
CA ASP A 600 24.59 12.26 -15.72
C ASP A 600 24.20 11.63 -14.38
N LEU A 601 23.07 10.96 -14.34
CA LEU A 601 22.61 10.20 -13.18
C LEU A 601 22.20 8.79 -13.58
N PHE A 602 22.85 7.79 -13.01
CA PHE A 602 22.49 6.38 -13.12
C PHE A 602 21.90 5.88 -11.81
N ASN A 603 20.79 5.15 -11.90
CA ASN A 603 20.16 4.47 -10.78
C ASN A 603 20.06 2.99 -11.10
N LEU A 604 20.47 2.12 -10.16
CA LEU A 604 20.34 0.67 -10.29
C LEU A 604 19.92 0.08 -8.96
N ASN A 605 18.74 -0.56 -8.95
CA ASN A 605 18.25 -1.29 -7.80
C ASN A 605 18.00 -2.74 -8.22
N VAL A 606 18.63 -3.69 -7.55
CA VAL A 606 18.53 -5.13 -7.83
C VAL A 606 18.10 -5.85 -6.56
N GLN A 607 17.09 -6.68 -6.67
CA GLN A 607 16.69 -7.62 -5.63
C GLN A 607 16.84 -9.05 -6.14
N PHE A 608 17.50 -9.89 -5.36
CA PHE A 608 17.41 -11.33 -5.42
C PHE A 608 16.60 -11.84 -4.23
N LEU A 609 15.55 -12.64 -4.48
CA LEU A 609 14.67 -13.16 -3.45
C LEU A 609 14.38 -14.64 -3.67
N LYS A 610 14.47 -15.43 -2.62
CA LYS A 610 14.01 -16.82 -2.61
C LYS A 610 13.19 -17.07 -1.35
N GLY A 611 11.88 -17.21 -1.54
CA GLY A 611 10.92 -17.59 -0.50
C GLY A 611 10.35 -18.96 -0.79
N LYS A 612 10.11 -19.76 0.27
CA LYS A 612 9.51 -21.08 0.18
C LYS A 612 8.62 -21.31 1.40
N TYR A 613 7.43 -21.84 1.18
CA TYR A 613 6.60 -22.37 2.26
C TYR A 613 7.18 -23.70 2.74
N ASP A 614 7.58 -23.75 4.02
CA ASP A 614 7.93 -25.00 4.67
C ASP A 614 6.67 -25.80 4.99
N GLU A 615 5.59 -25.09 5.35
CA GLU A 615 4.27 -25.65 5.63
C GLU A 615 3.20 -24.68 5.11
N LEU A 616 2.27 -25.18 4.30
CA LEU A 616 1.10 -24.45 3.84
C LEU A 616 -0.02 -25.43 3.55
N ILE A 617 -0.89 -25.65 4.54
CA ILE A 617 -2.04 -26.56 4.43
C ILE A 617 -3.31 -25.74 4.65
N THR A 618 -4.25 -25.84 3.72
CA THR A 618 -5.54 -25.15 3.77
C THR A 618 -6.69 -26.13 3.59
N ALA A 619 -7.87 -25.80 4.13
CA ALA A 619 -9.08 -26.59 3.99
C ALA A 619 -10.07 -25.87 3.07
N ASN A 620 -9.96 -26.09 1.77
CA ASN A 620 -10.76 -25.40 0.77
C ASN A 620 -12.16 -26.01 0.66
N PHE A 621 -13.17 -25.16 0.68
CA PHE A 621 -14.56 -25.59 0.58
C PHE A 621 -15.00 -25.76 -0.87
N SER A 622 -15.57 -26.92 -1.19
CA SER A 622 -16.21 -27.21 -2.48
C SER A 622 -17.71 -27.43 -2.27
N PRO A 623 -18.54 -26.50 -2.71
CA PRO A 623 -19.99 -26.63 -2.60
C PRO A 623 -20.56 -27.74 -3.50
N THR A 624 -19.88 -28.10 -4.59
CA THR A 624 -20.30 -29.11 -5.54
C THR A 624 -19.84 -30.53 -5.16
N GLY A 625 -18.94 -30.64 -4.17
CA GLY A 625 -18.26 -31.85 -3.84
C GLY A 625 -17.17 -32.30 -4.80
N ALA A 626 -16.97 -31.60 -5.92
CA ALA A 626 -15.86 -31.83 -6.83
C ALA A 626 -14.53 -31.30 -6.24
N PRO A 627 -13.38 -31.92 -6.55
CA PRO A 627 -12.08 -31.39 -6.12
C PRO A 627 -11.85 -29.95 -6.53
N VAL A 628 -11.25 -29.17 -5.63
CA VAL A 628 -10.87 -27.77 -5.92
C VAL A 628 -9.65 -27.77 -6.84
N THR A 629 -9.71 -26.98 -7.92
CA THR A 629 -8.59 -26.85 -8.85
C THR A 629 -7.49 -25.98 -8.23
N THR A 630 -6.33 -26.56 -7.96
CA THR A 630 -5.14 -25.87 -7.45
C THR A 630 -3.88 -26.41 -8.11
N GLY A 631 -2.77 -25.69 -8.02
CA GLY A 631 -1.43 -26.19 -8.37
C GLY A 631 -0.73 -26.94 -7.23
N CYS A 632 -1.50 -27.40 -6.22
CA CYS A 632 -1.03 -28.06 -5.00
C CYS A 632 -1.56 -29.49 -4.90
N THR A 633 -1.12 -30.23 -3.90
CA THR A 633 -1.52 -31.63 -3.69
C THR A 633 -2.78 -31.70 -2.83
N THR A 634 -3.78 -32.45 -3.28
CA THR A 634 -4.95 -32.78 -2.46
C THR A 634 -4.62 -33.97 -1.57
N LEU A 635 -4.67 -33.77 -0.26
CA LEU A 635 -4.39 -34.84 0.74
C LEU A 635 -5.60 -35.70 1.01
N GLY A 636 -6.80 -35.12 1.01
CA GLY A 636 -8.04 -35.81 1.31
C GLY A 636 -9.24 -34.91 1.28
N SER A 637 -10.41 -35.46 1.54
CA SER A 637 -11.64 -34.69 1.66
C SER A 637 -12.54 -35.22 2.78
N ARG A 638 -13.33 -34.29 3.37
CA ARG A 638 -14.36 -34.61 4.36
C ARG A 638 -15.67 -33.92 4.00
N LEU A 639 -16.79 -34.50 4.37
CA LEU A 639 -18.10 -33.89 4.19
C LEU A 639 -18.18 -32.61 5.01
N ALA A 640 -18.70 -31.53 4.41
CA ALA A 640 -18.85 -30.26 5.07
C ALA A 640 -19.96 -30.30 6.13
N ASN A 641 -21.07 -30.98 5.82
CA ASN A 641 -22.17 -31.23 6.75
C ASN A 641 -22.99 -32.43 6.23
N PRO A 642 -23.45 -33.39 7.08
CA PRO A 642 -24.21 -34.57 6.64
C PRO A 642 -25.52 -34.26 5.92
N GLY A 643 -26.02 -33.04 5.93
CA GLY A 643 -27.28 -32.65 5.32
C GLY A 643 -27.18 -31.76 4.07
N VAL A 644 -25.99 -31.37 3.60
CA VAL A 644 -25.83 -30.47 2.47
C VAL A 644 -25.26 -31.24 1.27
N ASN A 645 -26.11 -31.68 0.39
CA ASN A 645 -25.92 -32.12 -1.02
C ASN A 645 -24.47 -32.35 -1.51
N GLY A 646 -23.66 -33.16 -0.81
CA GLY A 646 -22.34 -33.54 -1.26
C GLY A 646 -21.22 -32.50 -1.11
N ALA A 647 -21.47 -31.34 -0.52
CA ALA A 647 -20.42 -30.33 -0.27
C ALA A 647 -19.27 -30.90 0.59
N ARG A 648 -18.03 -30.61 0.23
CA ARG A 648 -16.83 -31.17 0.86
C ARG A 648 -15.81 -30.10 1.18
N PHE A 649 -15.02 -30.34 2.22
CA PHE A 649 -13.72 -29.68 2.41
C PHE A 649 -12.62 -30.56 1.83
N TYR A 650 -11.73 -29.97 1.11
CA TYR A 650 -10.51 -30.60 0.60
C TYR A 650 -9.30 -30.02 1.35
N ASP A 651 -8.53 -30.92 1.96
CA ASP A 651 -7.26 -30.53 2.57
C ASP A 651 -6.20 -30.46 1.47
N ILE A 652 -5.67 -29.26 1.25
CA ILE A 652 -4.75 -28.92 0.16
C ILE A 652 -3.39 -28.56 0.75
N ASP A 653 -2.36 -29.30 0.32
CA ASP A 653 -0.97 -29.09 0.72
C ASP A 653 -0.18 -28.37 -0.38
N CYS A 654 0.19 -27.14 -0.10
CA CYS A 654 1.05 -26.30 -0.92
C CYS A 654 2.47 -26.13 -0.33
N SER A 655 2.85 -26.98 0.62
CA SER A 655 4.22 -27.00 1.17
C SER A 655 5.24 -27.22 0.06
N GLY A 656 6.37 -26.55 0.16
CA GLY A 656 7.40 -26.58 -0.89
C GLY A 656 7.24 -25.60 -2.02
N LYS A 657 6.06 -24.97 -2.19
CA LYS A 657 5.82 -23.93 -3.20
C LYS A 657 6.56 -22.62 -2.85
N PRO A 658 6.90 -21.78 -3.85
CA PRO A 658 7.46 -20.45 -3.59
C PRO A 658 6.45 -19.54 -2.88
N THR A 659 6.92 -18.58 -2.10
CA THR A 659 6.05 -17.54 -1.52
C THR A 659 5.39 -16.74 -2.65
N VAL A 660 4.13 -16.36 -2.45
CA VAL A 660 3.39 -15.56 -3.45
C VAL A 660 3.95 -14.14 -3.55
N ASN A 661 3.76 -13.49 -4.70
CA ASN A 661 4.24 -12.13 -4.97
C ASN A 661 5.75 -11.93 -4.72
N SER A 662 6.54 -12.97 -4.93
CA SER A 662 7.98 -13.03 -4.68
C SER A 662 8.74 -13.33 -5.97
N PRO A 663 8.94 -12.34 -6.88
CA PRO A 663 9.78 -12.57 -8.04
C PRO A 663 11.21 -12.88 -7.58
N ARG A 664 11.86 -13.84 -8.23
CA ARG A 664 13.24 -14.24 -7.86
C ARG A 664 14.24 -13.12 -8.11
N TRP A 665 14.04 -12.37 -9.18
CA TRP A 665 14.79 -11.18 -9.52
C TRP A 665 13.81 -10.05 -9.82
N ALA A 666 14.08 -8.89 -9.23
CA ALA A 666 13.44 -7.63 -9.58
C ALA A 666 14.53 -6.57 -9.74
N ILE A 667 14.54 -5.89 -10.87
CA ILE A 667 15.59 -4.94 -11.24
C ILE A 667 14.93 -3.67 -11.74
N ASN A 668 15.34 -2.53 -11.18
CA ASN A 668 15.03 -1.21 -11.69
C ASN A 668 16.32 -0.55 -12.13
N VAL A 669 16.40 -0.12 -13.37
CA VAL A 669 17.52 0.63 -13.92
C VAL A 669 17.00 1.93 -14.50
N GLY A 670 17.72 3.02 -14.26
CA GLY A 670 17.41 4.34 -14.79
C GLY A 670 18.65 5.10 -15.19
N TYR A 671 18.51 5.91 -16.22
CA TYR A 671 19.52 6.86 -16.65
C TYR A 671 18.86 8.19 -17.01
N GLU A 672 19.46 9.27 -16.52
CA GLU A 672 19.04 10.63 -16.82
C GLU A 672 20.27 11.44 -17.27
N ARG A 673 20.10 12.26 -18.30
CA ARG A 673 21.11 13.19 -18.78
C ARG A 673 20.53 14.58 -18.95
N THR A 674 21.22 15.56 -18.40
CA THR A 674 20.93 16.99 -18.54
C THR A 674 21.80 17.58 -19.65
N PHE A 675 21.19 18.24 -20.61
CA PHE A 675 21.83 19.00 -21.68
C PHE A 675 21.60 20.49 -21.41
N PRO A 676 22.59 21.26 -20.93
CA PRO A 676 22.46 22.70 -20.83
C PRO A 676 22.27 23.29 -22.23
N LEU A 677 21.19 24.04 -22.45
CA LEU A 677 20.88 24.71 -23.72
C LEU A 677 21.30 26.21 -23.67
N SER A 678 21.11 26.82 -22.50
CA SER A 678 21.56 28.18 -22.19
C SER A 678 21.79 28.31 -20.69
N ASP A 679 22.11 29.51 -20.20
CA ASP A 679 22.26 29.74 -18.76
C ASP A 679 20.96 29.52 -17.98
N ASP A 680 19.78 29.71 -18.62
CA ASP A 680 18.47 29.61 -17.97
C ASP A 680 17.69 28.38 -18.39
N LEU A 681 18.16 27.57 -19.35
CA LEU A 681 17.38 26.50 -19.94
C LEU A 681 18.19 25.21 -20.09
N SER A 682 17.63 24.11 -19.65
CA SER A 682 18.20 22.78 -19.83
C SER A 682 17.17 21.78 -20.39
N LEU A 683 17.67 20.76 -21.10
CA LEU A 683 16.89 19.63 -21.55
C LEU A 683 17.31 18.39 -20.79
N VAL A 684 16.40 17.79 -20.05
CA VAL A 684 16.64 16.54 -19.31
C VAL A 684 15.99 15.39 -20.05
N ALA A 685 16.79 14.43 -20.50
CA ALA A 685 16.32 13.21 -21.13
C ALA A 685 16.51 12.04 -20.15
N GLY A 686 15.46 11.28 -19.90
CA GLY A 686 15.51 10.13 -18.97
C GLY A 686 14.81 8.90 -19.53
N ALA A 687 15.34 7.73 -19.16
CA ALA A 687 14.72 6.43 -19.42
C ALA A 687 14.87 5.51 -18.21
N ARG A 688 13.87 4.67 -17.99
CA ARG A 688 13.84 3.70 -16.88
C ARG A 688 13.30 2.37 -17.38
N ALA A 689 13.78 1.28 -16.79
CA ALA A 689 13.23 -0.05 -17.02
C ALA A 689 13.02 -0.79 -15.70
N ASN A 690 11.88 -1.48 -15.62
CA ASN A 690 11.53 -2.39 -14.55
C ASN A 690 11.48 -3.81 -15.11
N ILE A 691 12.26 -4.72 -14.55
CA ILE A 691 12.41 -6.11 -14.98
C ILE A 691 12.08 -7.01 -13.80
N GLU A 692 11.18 -7.94 -14.00
CA GLU A 692 10.82 -8.93 -12.98
C GLU A 692 10.81 -10.34 -13.60
N THR A 693 11.26 -11.35 -12.83
CA THR A 693 11.03 -12.76 -13.18
C THR A 693 9.61 -13.18 -12.82
N SER A 694 9.19 -14.34 -13.30
CA SER A 694 7.85 -14.87 -13.03
C SER A 694 7.58 -15.07 -11.53
N ARG A 695 6.30 -14.88 -11.14
CA ARG A 695 5.80 -15.11 -9.77
C ARG A 695 4.37 -15.61 -9.77
N PHE A 696 4.01 -16.43 -8.79
CA PHE A 696 2.62 -16.72 -8.48
C PHE A 696 2.01 -15.56 -7.69
N MET A 697 0.77 -15.21 -8.04
CA MET A 697 0.07 -14.07 -7.45
C MET A 697 -0.95 -14.48 -6.38
N ASN A 698 -1.25 -15.78 -6.29
CA ASN A 698 -2.24 -16.35 -5.38
C ASN A 698 -1.75 -17.67 -4.79
N SER A 699 -2.21 -17.99 -3.58
CA SER A 699 -1.88 -19.24 -2.86
C SER A 699 -2.56 -20.51 -3.43
N ASN A 700 -3.37 -20.38 -4.47
CA ASN A 700 -3.88 -21.53 -5.22
C ASN A 700 -2.84 -22.12 -6.19
N PHE A 701 -1.77 -21.38 -6.51
CA PHE A 701 -0.68 -21.80 -7.40
C PHE A 701 -1.12 -22.35 -8.75
N ARG A 702 -2.21 -21.83 -9.31
CA ARG A 702 -2.65 -22.17 -10.67
C ARG A 702 -1.74 -21.46 -11.67
N GLU A 703 -1.37 -22.13 -12.78
CA GLU A 703 -0.54 -21.51 -13.83
C GLU A 703 -1.20 -20.25 -14.43
N ALA A 704 -2.54 -20.24 -14.54
CA ALA A 704 -3.29 -19.06 -14.99
C ALA A 704 -3.20 -17.85 -14.02
N GLU A 705 -2.80 -18.08 -12.76
CA GLU A 705 -2.60 -17.04 -11.74
C GLU A 705 -1.13 -16.64 -11.57
N LYS A 706 -0.29 -16.99 -12.53
CA LYS A 706 1.12 -16.69 -12.56
C LYS A 706 1.39 -15.53 -13.51
N GLN A 707 2.09 -14.52 -13.04
CA GLN A 707 2.68 -13.51 -13.88
C GLN A 707 4.00 -14.03 -14.45
N ASP A 708 4.14 -14.09 -15.74
CA ASP A 708 5.41 -14.41 -16.40
C ASP A 708 6.42 -13.27 -16.25
N GLY A 709 7.69 -13.59 -16.47
CA GLY A 709 8.74 -12.57 -16.47
C GLY A 709 8.48 -11.50 -17.51
N PHE A 710 8.77 -10.24 -17.16
CA PHE A 710 8.52 -9.09 -18.04
C PHE A 710 9.59 -8.01 -17.87
N MET A 711 9.64 -7.14 -18.87
CA MET A 711 10.31 -5.85 -18.83
C MET A 711 9.32 -4.77 -19.26
N MET A 712 9.18 -3.72 -18.46
CA MET A 712 8.48 -2.47 -18.80
C MET A 712 9.49 -1.34 -18.84
N ALA A 713 9.39 -0.46 -19.81
CA ALA A 713 10.26 0.70 -19.97
C ALA A 713 9.43 1.98 -20.08
N ASP A 714 9.94 3.03 -19.46
CA ASP A 714 9.37 4.38 -19.48
C ASP A 714 10.45 5.36 -19.96
N ALA A 715 10.05 6.47 -20.61
CA ALA A 715 10.97 7.55 -21.00
C ALA A 715 10.30 8.91 -20.88
N PHE A 716 11.11 9.94 -20.68
CA PHE A 716 10.66 11.31 -20.64
C PHE A 716 11.69 12.28 -21.18
N LEU A 717 11.19 13.44 -21.60
CA LEU A 717 12.00 14.56 -22.05
C LEU A 717 11.44 15.83 -21.41
N THR A 718 12.24 16.50 -20.54
CA THR A 718 11.84 17.69 -19.80
C THR A 718 12.65 18.88 -20.28
N LEU A 719 11.96 19.91 -20.73
CA LEU A 719 12.54 21.24 -20.88
C LEU A 719 12.38 21.96 -19.54
N ASP A 720 13.47 22.28 -18.89
CA ASP A 720 13.52 22.81 -17.53
C ASP A 720 14.14 24.20 -17.52
N SER A 721 13.47 25.15 -16.86
CA SER A 721 13.89 26.56 -16.79
C SER A 721 14.23 26.95 -15.35
N ARG A 722 15.35 27.65 -15.19
CA ARG A 722 15.69 28.31 -13.91
C ARG A 722 14.66 29.37 -13.47
N GLY A 723 13.81 29.84 -14.40
CA GLY A 723 12.66 30.68 -14.09
C GLY A 723 11.49 29.96 -13.40
N GLY A 724 11.69 28.75 -12.89
CA GLY A 724 10.70 28.05 -12.09
C GLY A 724 9.59 27.38 -12.90
N TRP A 725 9.78 27.05 -14.17
CA TRP A 725 8.81 26.27 -14.95
C TRP A 725 9.47 25.13 -15.72
N ASN A 726 8.71 24.07 -15.97
CA ASN A 726 9.16 22.95 -16.79
C ASN A 726 8.04 22.42 -17.68
N ILE A 727 8.42 21.79 -18.81
CA ILE A 727 7.51 21.08 -19.72
C ILE A 727 8.10 19.70 -19.97
N THR A 728 7.34 18.67 -19.64
CA THR A 728 7.75 17.28 -19.78
C THR A 728 6.84 16.53 -20.75
N GLY A 729 7.41 15.99 -21.82
CA GLY A 729 6.78 14.93 -22.61
C GLY A 729 7.15 13.57 -22.04
N PHE A 730 6.20 12.68 -21.82
CA PHE A 730 6.46 11.36 -21.26
C PHE A 730 5.75 10.23 -22.00
N ILE A 731 6.34 9.05 -21.92
CA ILE A 731 5.75 7.79 -22.36
C ILE A 731 6.08 6.69 -21.34
N ASN A 732 5.06 6.06 -20.79
CA ASN A 732 5.18 4.93 -19.87
C ASN A 732 4.79 3.64 -20.60
N ASN A 733 5.39 2.51 -20.19
CA ASN A 733 5.18 1.22 -20.82
C ASN A 733 5.33 1.29 -22.35
N ILE A 734 6.50 1.72 -22.81
CA ILE A 734 6.79 1.98 -24.25
C ILE A 734 6.43 0.77 -25.14
N THR A 735 6.68 -0.43 -24.64
CA THR A 735 6.45 -1.69 -25.36
C THR A 735 4.99 -2.15 -25.31
N ASP A 736 4.12 -1.44 -24.60
CA ASP A 736 2.72 -1.81 -24.35
C ASP A 736 2.56 -3.23 -23.79
N LYS A 737 3.45 -3.60 -22.86
CA LYS A 737 3.46 -4.94 -22.29
C LYS A 737 2.29 -5.14 -21.32
N GLU A 738 1.52 -6.20 -21.51
CA GLU A 738 0.47 -6.62 -20.58
C GLU A 738 1.10 -7.30 -19.38
N VAL A 739 0.88 -6.69 -18.22
CA VAL A 739 1.38 -7.18 -16.94
C VAL A 739 0.23 -7.26 -15.93
N LEU A 740 0.09 -8.41 -15.31
CA LEU A 740 -0.90 -8.58 -14.25
C LEU A 740 -0.50 -7.78 -13.01
N ALA A 741 -1.41 -6.94 -12.54
CA ALA A 741 -1.33 -6.33 -11.22
C ALA A 741 -1.79 -7.33 -10.16
N ARG A 742 -2.80 -8.16 -10.49
CA ARG A 742 -3.37 -9.19 -9.63
C ARG A 742 -3.98 -10.31 -10.47
N ALA A 743 -3.98 -11.53 -9.92
CA ALA A 743 -4.71 -12.66 -10.48
C ALA A 743 -5.38 -13.47 -9.37
N GLY A 744 -6.51 -14.09 -9.67
CA GLY A 744 -7.20 -14.98 -8.76
C GLY A 744 -8.34 -15.71 -9.45
N THR A 745 -8.71 -16.86 -8.91
CA THR A 745 -9.85 -17.66 -9.36
C THR A 745 -11.03 -17.40 -8.45
N ARG A 746 -12.19 -17.17 -9.03
CA ARG A 746 -13.44 -17.11 -8.27
C ARG A 746 -13.89 -18.53 -7.93
N PRO A 747 -13.98 -18.89 -6.65
CA PRO A 747 -14.13 -20.29 -6.22
C PRO A 747 -15.37 -21.00 -6.74
N ILE A 748 -16.46 -20.28 -7.05
CA ILE A 748 -17.69 -20.86 -7.55
C ILE A 748 -17.70 -20.96 -9.07
N LEU A 749 -17.08 -19.97 -9.71
CA LEU A 749 -17.08 -19.86 -11.17
C LEU A 749 -15.90 -20.63 -11.81
N ASP A 750 -14.91 -21.00 -10.99
CA ASP A 750 -13.70 -21.77 -11.33
C ASP A 750 -12.92 -21.25 -12.57
N PHE A 751 -13.14 -20.01 -12.99
CA PHE A 751 -12.32 -19.42 -14.02
C PHE A 751 -11.41 -18.31 -13.47
N PRO A 752 -10.18 -18.23 -13.97
CA PRO A 752 -9.21 -17.24 -13.53
C PRO A 752 -9.51 -15.88 -14.12
N VAL A 753 -9.41 -14.86 -13.28
CA VAL A 753 -9.54 -13.45 -13.64
C VAL A 753 -8.35 -12.67 -13.12
N GLY A 754 -8.00 -11.58 -13.80
CA GLY A 754 -6.91 -10.70 -13.41
C GLY A 754 -7.25 -9.24 -13.61
N THR A 755 -6.52 -8.38 -12.89
CA THR A 755 -6.43 -6.95 -13.18
C THR A 755 -5.08 -6.70 -13.83
N LEU A 756 -5.02 -5.77 -14.80
CA LEU A 756 -3.82 -5.44 -15.53
C LEU A 756 -3.17 -4.16 -14.98
N ARG A 757 -1.85 -4.05 -15.06
CA ARG A 757 -1.17 -2.76 -14.91
C ARG A 757 -1.55 -1.83 -16.09
N PRO A 758 -1.37 -0.49 -15.95
CA PRO A 758 -1.65 0.44 -17.03
C PRO A 758 -1.01 0.01 -18.36
N PRO A 759 -1.70 0.21 -19.49
CA PRO A 759 -1.13 0.04 -20.82
C PRO A 759 -0.10 1.12 -21.11
N ARG A 760 0.33 1.26 -22.37
CA ARG A 760 1.13 2.39 -22.79
C ARG A 760 0.35 3.68 -22.59
N THR A 761 0.90 4.57 -21.73
CA THR A 761 0.38 5.92 -21.49
C THR A 761 1.40 6.95 -21.93
N TYR A 762 0.93 8.04 -22.53
CA TYR A 762 1.78 9.16 -22.95
C TYR A 762 1.03 10.48 -22.79
N GLY A 763 1.79 11.54 -22.62
CA GLY A 763 1.21 12.85 -22.43
C GLY A 763 2.24 13.96 -22.27
N VAL A 764 1.73 15.12 -21.92
CA VAL A 764 2.51 16.30 -21.61
C VAL A 764 2.17 16.78 -20.22
N ARG A 765 3.19 17.22 -19.50
CA ARG A 765 3.11 17.78 -18.17
C ARG A 765 3.75 19.16 -18.16
N ILE A 766 3.09 20.13 -17.55
CA ILE A 766 3.60 21.50 -17.34
C ILE A 766 3.66 21.71 -15.83
N GLY A 767 4.82 22.03 -15.32
CA GLY A 767 5.07 22.34 -13.92
C GLY A 767 5.57 23.75 -13.72
N PHE A 768 5.31 24.30 -12.54
CA PHE A 768 5.91 25.57 -12.09
C PHE A 768 6.17 25.53 -10.58
N ASP A 769 7.20 26.26 -10.15
CA ASP A 769 7.63 26.41 -8.75
C ASP A 769 8.23 27.82 -8.57
N PHE A 770 7.58 28.65 -7.76
CA PHE A 770 7.92 30.05 -7.55
C PHE A 770 8.03 30.41 -6.06
#